data_9bb214a1be36546cacfb741c1463a077
#
_entry.id   9bb214a1be36546cacfb741c1463a077
#
_cell.length_a   1.000
_cell.length_b   1.000
_cell.length_c   1.000
_cell.angle_alpha   90.00
_cell.angle_beta   90.00
_cell.angle_gamma   90.00
#
_symmetry.space_group_name_H-M   'P 1'
#
loop_
_entity.id
_entity.type
_entity.pdbx_description
1 polymer ?
#
loop_
_entity_poly.entity_id
_entity_poly.type
_entity_poly.pdbx_seq_one_letter_code
_entity_poly.pdbx_strand_id
1 'polypeptide(L)'
;MDMSAANELSVLFVEDSALDMELSLHELKGLGRKLSATRVSDADALRDALTRSSPDVILSDFSMPGFSGMHALEIVRELAPEIPFIFVSGTIGEEAAIEALQQGAADYVLKENLRRLQPAVERALRTAAACREMQGMQCALRQSEERFRTIVETTEDWVWEMDLHRTHNYVNSSVAEILGYLPAEVMGRDALELMVDADRAEVERMLPNLMAAKRGWHRWTLRWRHRDGSIRILESTAHPVLDRAGTLIGYRGIDRDVTERVQQDAKIRQLARIHAVLSALGNAVLRSRDTSELLDLSCRLAVVQGGFKAAAITARTPANTLTMTSSSGDAAILALVAQHDHLSLDPAGVSEPPFMQAMRTASMIVTRDGSGADASAGWPAAMARAGVAAQISLPIGAEAWGVMSLFAGTPQTFDDEEIDLLRRLTDEVDYARDFIAKSERLEFLAYNNPTTSLPNRTAFRDLLLSRLEGGPQTIAMIDIERFRYINRTRGRRFGDALLRGVGSRLKSFVPEDALVAHPGDDAFVLAFAQTGTVDDAIGAIEALLGRCTERPFMIQGEQVHARFHCSVLMAPLQAQTPDAIEHGLVAALAEAQSLDHPVLAFTEGARQRMARRVELERDLRLALEHNEFELHLQPKYGAVSGQLTGAEVLLRWRHPAQGLVSPAEFIPVLEDTGMIVAVGAWVRHGSLRIARRWQARGLGTRLAVNVSARELRQVNFIGNYEALLTTAGDGRALEVEITESLLMDDIERSISVLQRLRALGCRIAIDDFGTGYSSLSYLSRLPADALKIDQSFVDRLATDTSTLALVKNIIELAHSLGLTVVAEGVEQEEQARLLRLMGCDELQGFLLGRPLPVDDFERSVLA
;
A
#
# COMPACT_ATOMS: atom_id res chain seq x y z
N MET A 1 7.96 7.24 -55.84
CA MET A 1 7.20 6.67 -54.74
C MET A 1 7.18 7.70 -53.63
N ASP A 2 6.00 8.00 -53.19
CA ASP A 2 5.57 9.18 -52.45
C ASP A 2 6.21 9.22 -51.03
N MET A 3 6.96 10.26 -50.77
CA MET A 3 7.56 10.52 -49.43
C MET A 3 6.53 10.89 -48.36
N SER A 4 5.24 10.87 -48.68
CA SER A 4 4.13 11.19 -47.76
C SER A 4 3.73 10.03 -46.84
N ALA A 5 3.99 8.78 -47.21
CA ALA A 5 3.56 7.59 -46.45
C ALA A 5 4.50 7.22 -45.28
N ALA A 6 5.71 7.80 -45.22
CA ALA A 6 6.70 7.43 -44.19
C ALA A 6 6.48 8.09 -42.80
N ASN A 7 5.50 9.00 -42.68
CA ASN A 7 5.28 9.75 -41.44
C ASN A 7 3.94 9.42 -40.72
N GLU A 8 3.18 8.44 -41.21
CA GLU A 8 1.95 7.99 -40.63
C GLU A 8 2.18 6.63 -39.94
N LEU A 9 1.83 6.53 -38.67
CA LEU A 9 1.90 5.29 -37.92
C LEU A 9 0.50 4.76 -37.74
N SER A 10 0.24 3.60 -38.33
CA SER A 10 -1.04 2.90 -38.19
C SER A 10 -1.03 2.02 -36.96
N VAL A 11 -1.89 2.34 -36.01
CA VAL A 11 -2.00 1.64 -34.73
C VAL A 11 -3.36 0.95 -34.67
N LEU A 12 -3.37 -0.35 -34.50
CA LEU A 12 -4.58 -1.10 -34.24
C LEU A 12 -4.73 -1.32 -32.73
N PHE A 13 -5.80 -0.81 -32.18
CA PHE A 13 -6.13 -1.00 -30.76
C PHE A 13 -7.13 -2.15 -30.62
N VAL A 14 -6.77 -3.12 -29.82
CA VAL A 14 -7.66 -4.17 -29.34
C VAL A 14 -8.07 -3.78 -27.92
N GLU A 15 -9.15 -3.02 -27.80
CA GLU A 15 -9.52 -2.30 -26.59
C GLU A 15 -11.04 -2.08 -26.56
N ASP A 16 -11.69 -2.41 -25.45
CA ASP A 16 -13.13 -2.20 -25.27
C ASP A 16 -13.48 -0.78 -24.78
N SER A 17 -12.53 -0.13 -24.10
CA SER A 17 -12.66 1.24 -23.61
C SER A 17 -12.19 2.27 -24.63
N ALA A 18 -13.08 3.11 -25.11
CA ALA A 18 -12.71 4.24 -25.96
C ALA A 18 -11.81 5.26 -25.23
N LEU A 19 -11.99 5.42 -23.92
CA LEU A 19 -11.20 6.33 -23.10
C LEU A 19 -9.75 5.87 -22.99
N ASP A 20 -9.53 4.58 -22.77
CA ASP A 20 -8.19 4.00 -22.63
C ASP A 20 -7.41 4.03 -23.94
N MET A 21 -8.12 3.85 -25.04
CA MET A 21 -7.53 4.09 -26.37
C MET A 21 -7.11 5.55 -26.55
N GLU A 22 -7.97 6.52 -26.16
CA GLU A 22 -7.63 7.95 -26.27
C GLU A 22 -6.44 8.33 -25.42
N LEU A 23 -6.33 7.79 -24.20
CA LEU A 23 -5.18 7.98 -23.31
C LEU A 23 -3.90 7.42 -23.94
N SER A 24 -3.96 6.21 -24.47
CA SER A 24 -2.85 5.58 -25.17
C SER A 24 -2.44 6.36 -26.42
N LEU A 25 -3.41 6.85 -27.19
CA LEU A 25 -3.18 7.72 -28.34
C LEU A 25 -2.54 9.06 -27.96
N HIS A 26 -2.94 9.61 -26.81
CA HIS A 26 -2.36 10.85 -26.32
C HIS A 26 -0.85 10.70 -26.05
N GLU A 27 -0.46 9.62 -25.41
CA GLU A 27 0.95 9.31 -25.17
C GLU A 27 1.73 9.05 -26.47
N LEU A 28 1.12 8.34 -27.41
CA LEU A 28 1.74 8.06 -28.69
C LEU A 28 1.94 9.31 -29.58
N LYS A 29 1.21 10.40 -29.34
CA LYS A 29 1.45 11.68 -30.04
C LYS A 29 2.88 12.21 -29.84
N GLY A 30 3.51 11.83 -28.72
CA GLY A 30 4.92 12.13 -28.45
C GLY A 30 5.91 11.52 -29.46
N LEU A 31 5.52 10.53 -30.26
CA LEU A 31 6.32 9.94 -31.33
C LEU A 31 6.57 10.90 -32.52
N GLY A 32 5.86 12.03 -32.58
CA GLY A 32 6.02 13.01 -33.66
C GLY A 32 5.54 12.53 -35.03
N ARG A 33 4.80 11.42 -35.07
CA ARG A 33 4.21 10.84 -36.29
C ARG A 33 2.72 11.13 -36.35
N LYS A 34 2.18 11.22 -37.55
CA LYS A 34 0.74 11.27 -37.77
C LYS A 34 0.17 9.87 -37.46
N LEU A 35 -0.72 9.80 -36.47
CA LEU A 35 -1.29 8.52 -36.04
C LEU A 35 -2.59 8.25 -36.79
N SER A 36 -2.69 7.07 -37.38
CA SER A 36 -3.94 6.47 -37.85
C SER A 36 -4.30 5.34 -36.88
N ALA A 37 -5.40 5.50 -36.18
CA ALA A 37 -5.80 4.55 -35.14
C ALA A 37 -7.12 3.88 -35.52
N THR A 38 -7.12 2.57 -35.44
CA THR A 38 -8.33 1.74 -35.58
C THR A 38 -8.56 1.00 -34.27
N ARG A 39 -9.80 0.94 -33.82
CA ARG A 39 -10.16 0.19 -32.60
C ARG A 39 -11.02 -1.01 -32.96
N VAL A 40 -10.72 -2.14 -32.38
CA VAL A 40 -11.50 -3.38 -32.44
C VAL A 40 -11.67 -3.91 -31.01
N SER A 41 -12.78 -4.60 -30.78
CA SER A 41 -13.14 -5.09 -29.42
C SER A 41 -13.46 -6.58 -29.37
N ASP A 42 -13.37 -7.27 -30.49
CA ASP A 42 -13.65 -8.69 -30.58
C ASP A 42 -12.80 -9.38 -31.65
N ALA A 43 -12.82 -10.70 -31.67
CA ALA A 43 -11.98 -11.54 -32.55
C ALA A 43 -12.28 -11.37 -34.03
N ASP A 44 -13.55 -11.24 -34.38
CA ASP A 44 -13.96 -11.14 -35.80
C ASP A 44 -13.55 -9.79 -36.37
N ALA A 45 -13.79 -8.72 -35.63
CA ALA A 45 -13.34 -7.38 -36.00
C ALA A 45 -11.80 -7.28 -36.08
N LEU A 46 -11.06 -7.99 -35.26
CA LEU A 46 -9.59 -8.06 -35.31
C LEU A 46 -9.14 -8.76 -36.60
N ARG A 47 -9.72 -9.93 -36.95
CA ARG A 47 -9.42 -10.67 -38.21
C ARG A 47 -9.74 -9.83 -39.44
N ASP A 48 -10.87 -9.18 -39.43
CA ASP A 48 -11.29 -8.28 -40.49
C ASP A 48 -10.36 -7.08 -40.64
N ALA A 49 -9.95 -6.46 -39.57
CA ALA A 49 -9.01 -5.34 -39.60
C ALA A 49 -7.64 -5.74 -40.14
N LEU A 50 -7.11 -6.88 -39.72
CA LEU A 50 -5.83 -7.42 -40.18
C LEU A 50 -5.87 -7.85 -41.67
N THR A 51 -7.05 -8.25 -42.16
CA THR A 51 -7.22 -8.63 -43.57
C THR A 51 -7.33 -7.39 -44.47
N ARG A 52 -7.92 -6.29 -43.98
CA ARG A 52 -8.11 -5.06 -44.76
C ARG A 52 -6.93 -4.08 -44.69
N SER A 53 -6.18 -4.11 -43.63
CA SER A 53 -5.05 -3.19 -43.42
C SER A 53 -3.92 -3.90 -42.67
N SER A 54 -2.69 -3.46 -42.94
CA SER A 54 -1.53 -3.94 -42.16
C SER A 54 -1.12 -2.80 -41.25
N PRO A 55 -1.51 -2.81 -39.96
CA PRO A 55 -1.09 -1.80 -39.04
C PRO A 55 0.41 -1.95 -38.72
N ASP A 56 1.07 -0.86 -38.36
CA ASP A 56 2.47 -0.88 -37.99
C ASP A 56 2.72 -1.49 -36.61
N VAL A 57 1.73 -1.37 -35.71
CA VAL A 57 1.77 -1.92 -34.34
C VAL A 57 0.35 -2.19 -33.84
N ILE A 58 0.23 -3.21 -33.04
CA ILE A 58 -1.02 -3.57 -32.36
C ILE A 58 -0.84 -3.35 -30.87
N LEU A 59 -1.78 -2.60 -30.27
CA LEU A 59 -1.85 -2.36 -28.82
C LEU A 59 -3.11 -3.04 -28.29
N SER A 60 -2.97 -3.94 -27.35
CA SER A 60 -4.10 -4.71 -26.83
C SER A 60 -4.22 -4.56 -25.32
N ASP A 61 -5.43 -4.33 -24.82
CA ASP A 61 -5.68 -4.62 -23.43
C ASP A 61 -5.56 -6.12 -23.17
N PHE A 62 -5.13 -6.46 -22.00
CA PHE A 62 -4.95 -7.85 -21.58
C PHE A 62 -6.28 -8.52 -21.25
N SER A 63 -7.23 -7.77 -20.69
CA SER A 63 -8.51 -8.29 -20.20
C SER A 63 -9.67 -7.44 -20.69
N MET A 64 -10.45 -7.98 -21.60
CA MET A 64 -11.66 -7.36 -22.13
C MET A 64 -12.86 -8.30 -21.94
N PRO A 65 -14.08 -7.79 -21.77
CA PRO A 65 -15.27 -8.62 -21.65
C PRO A 65 -15.52 -9.48 -22.89
N GLY A 66 -15.43 -10.79 -22.74
CA GLY A 66 -15.69 -11.76 -23.82
C GLY A 66 -14.55 -12.01 -24.81
N PHE A 67 -13.44 -11.26 -24.75
CA PHE A 67 -12.29 -11.40 -25.62
C PHE A 67 -11.00 -11.07 -24.90
N SER A 68 -10.07 -12.01 -24.77
CA SER A 68 -8.80 -11.76 -24.06
C SER A 68 -7.73 -11.23 -24.99
N GLY A 69 -6.86 -10.38 -24.47
CA GLY A 69 -5.69 -9.89 -25.19
C GLY A 69 -4.73 -11.03 -25.62
N MET A 70 -4.64 -12.10 -24.84
CA MET A 70 -3.85 -13.29 -25.22
C MET A 70 -4.42 -13.98 -26.46
N HIS A 71 -5.72 -14.11 -26.56
CA HIS A 71 -6.37 -14.61 -27.76
C HIS A 71 -6.20 -13.66 -28.96
N ALA A 72 -6.16 -12.35 -28.70
CA ALA A 72 -5.80 -11.37 -29.75
C ALA A 72 -4.35 -11.58 -30.24
N LEU A 73 -3.41 -11.86 -29.37
CA LEU A 73 -2.02 -12.18 -29.71
C LEU A 73 -1.93 -13.45 -30.57
N GLU A 74 -2.68 -14.50 -30.23
CA GLU A 74 -2.74 -15.73 -31.04
C GLU A 74 -3.22 -15.45 -32.46
N ILE A 75 -4.31 -14.70 -32.61
CA ILE A 75 -4.85 -14.33 -33.93
C ILE A 75 -3.81 -13.53 -34.73
N VAL A 76 -3.14 -12.57 -34.11
CA VAL A 76 -2.13 -11.75 -34.78
C VAL A 76 -0.94 -12.60 -35.21
N ARG A 77 -0.50 -13.55 -34.40
CA ARG A 77 0.59 -14.48 -34.75
C ARG A 77 0.24 -15.40 -35.91
N GLU A 78 -1.01 -15.77 -36.05
CA GLU A 78 -1.51 -16.61 -37.16
C GLU A 78 -1.61 -15.82 -38.48
N LEU A 79 -2.12 -14.58 -38.40
CA LEU A 79 -2.48 -13.81 -39.59
C LEU A 79 -1.44 -12.77 -40.02
N ALA A 80 -0.68 -12.22 -39.05
CA ALA A 80 0.26 -11.13 -39.30
C ALA A 80 1.44 -11.16 -38.30
N PRO A 81 2.23 -12.25 -38.29
CA PRO A 81 3.30 -12.45 -37.31
C PRO A 81 4.41 -11.40 -37.36
N GLU A 82 4.49 -10.62 -38.44
CA GLU A 82 5.47 -9.55 -38.63
C GLU A 82 5.06 -8.24 -37.95
N ILE A 83 3.81 -8.10 -37.49
CA ILE A 83 3.31 -6.89 -36.84
C ILE A 83 3.59 -6.96 -35.34
N PRO A 84 4.32 -6.02 -34.78
CA PRO A 84 4.61 -6.02 -33.34
C PRO A 84 3.33 -5.83 -32.51
N PHE A 85 3.17 -6.67 -31.48
CA PHE A 85 2.04 -6.68 -30.58
C PHE A 85 2.48 -6.29 -29.17
N ILE A 86 1.84 -5.29 -28.60
CA ILE A 86 2.15 -4.76 -27.26
C ILE A 86 0.89 -4.79 -26.41
N PHE A 87 1.01 -5.31 -25.20
CA PHE A 87 -0.07 -5.24 -24.22
C PHE A 87 -0.07 -3.90 -23.47
N VAL A 88 -1.29 -3.34 -23.27
CA VAL A 88 -1.51 -2.13 -22.47
C VAL A 88 -2.60 -2.44 -21.44
N SER A 89 -2.24 -2.78 -20.23
CA SER A 89 -3.19 -3.29 -19.22
C SER A 89 -3.20 -2.49 -17.92
N GLY A 90 -4.36 -2.41 -17.25
CA GLY A 90 -4.52 -1.74 -15.96
C GLY A 90 -3.93 -2.55 -14.80
N THR A 91 -4.09 -3.86 -14.82
CA THR A 91 -3.53 -4.77 -13.83
C THR A 91 -3.19 -6.09 -14.50
N ILE A 92 -1.92 -6.32 -14.75
CA ILE A 92 -1.43 -7.62 -15.18
C ILE A 92 -0.56 -8.18 -14.05
N GLY A 93 -0.85 -9.41 -13.60
CA GLY A 93 0.04 -10.12 -12.68
C GLY A 93 1.38 -10.40 -13.38
N GLU A 94 2.48 -10.39 -12.62
CA GLU A 94 3.82 -10.62 -13.15
C GLU A 94 3.94 -11.91 -13.96
N GLU A 95 3.27 -12.98 -13.54
CA GLU A 95 3.24 -14.27 -14.26
C GLU A 95 2.60 -14.15 -15.64
N ALA A 96 1.48 -13.44 -15.76
CA ALA A 96 0.77 -13.26 -17.02
C ALA A 96 1.53 -12.34 -18.00
N ALA A 97 2.27 -11.36 -17.50
CA ALA A 97 3.13 -10.51 -18.32
C ALA A 97 4.31 -11.30 -18.92
N ILE A 98 4.91 -12.21 -18.14
CA ILE A 98 5.96 -13.10 -18.60
C ILE A 98 5.44 -14.07 -19.65
N GLU A 99 4.29 -14.67 -19.42
CA GLU A 99 3.64 -15.57 -20.37
C GLU A 99 3.36 -14.87 -21.70
N ALA A 100 2.83 -13.65 -21.66
CA ALA A 100 2.57 -12.86 -22.86
C ALA A 100 3.83 -12.58 -23.69
N LEU A 101 4.96 -12.25 -23.03
CA LEU A 101 6.24 -12.05 -23.71
C LEU A 101 6.82 -13.36 -24.26
N GLN A 102 6.68 -14.49 -23.56
CA GLN A 102 7.10 -15.81 -24.01
C GLN A 102 6.28 -16.26 -25.23
N GLN A 103 5.01 -15.89 -25.28
CA GLN A 103 4.15 -16.19 -26.41
C GLN A 103 4.30 -15.22 -27.59
N GLY A 104 5.26 -14.29 -27.52
CA GLY A 104 5.70 -13.49 -28.67
C GLY A 104 5.10 -12.08 -28.73
N ALA A 105 4.58 -11.54 -27.65
CA ALA A 105 4.34 -10.12 -27.55
C ALA A 105 5.67 -9.34 -27.58
N ALA A 106 5.70 -8.21 -28.26
CA ALA A 106 6.90 -7.38 -28.37
C ALA A 106 7.25 -6.66 -27.07
N ASP A 107 6.25 -6.29 -26.30
CA ASP A 107 6.39 -5.61 -25.02
C ASP A 107 5.05 -5.60 -24.26
N TYR A 108 5.07 -5.10 -23.01
CA TYR A 108 3.86 -4.77 -22.26
C TYR A 108 4.00 -3.45 -21.51
N VAL A 109 2.90 -2.74 -21.32
CA VAL A 109 2.85 -1.45 -20.64
C VAL A 109 1.67 -1.44 -19.67
N LEU A 110 1.89 -0.97 -18.45
CA LEU A 110 0.82 -0.79 -17.48
C LEU A 110 0.08 0.53 -17.74
N LYS A 111 -1.25 0.52 -17.70
CA LYS A 111 -2.11 1.72 -17.88
C LYS A 111 -1.82 2.81 -16.84
N GLU A 112 -1.26 2.44 -15.68
CA GLU A 112 -0.78 3.39 -14.66
C GLU A 112 0.52 4.10 -15.07
N ASN A 113 1.25 3.57 -16.05
CA ASN A 113 2.52 4.11 -16.52
C ASN A 113 2.61 4.17 -18.06
N LEU A 114 1.62 4.79 -18.68
CA LEU A 114 1.53 4.93 -20.14
C LEU A 114 2.72 5.66 -20.76
N ARG A 115 3.50 6.42 -19.98
CA ARG A 115 4.76 7.03 -20.46
C ARG A 115 5.76 6.02 -21.04
N ARG A 116 5.65 4.75 -20.69
CA ARG A 116 6.47 3.67 -21.26
C ARG A 116 5.97 3.18 -22.63
N LEU A 117 4.78 3.58 -23.04
CA LEU A 117 4.18 3.11 -24.28
C LEU A 117 4.95 3.59 -25.51
N GLN A 118 5.34 4.84 -25.52
CA GLN A 118 6.14 5.41 -26.61
C GLN A 118 7.46 4.66 -26.84
N PRO A 119 8.36 4.48 -25.84
CA PRO A 119 9.57 3.69 -26.01
C PRO A 119 9.33 2.23 -26.39
N ALA A 120 8.25 1.61 -25.92
CA ALA A 120 7.89 0.25 -26.25
C ALA A 120 7.53 0.12 -27.74
N VAL A 121 6.68 1.01 -28.24
CA VAL A 121 6.29 1.06 -29.65
C VAL A 121 7.50 1.35 -30.55
N GLU A 122 8.33 2.32 -30.21
CA GLU A 122 9.54 2.62 -31.01
C GLU A 122 10.49 1.42 -31.11
N ARG A 123 10.67 0.69 -30.03
CA ARG A 123 11.53 -0.49 -29.99
C ARG A 123 10.96 -1.60 -30.86
N ALA A 124 9.66 -1.87 -30.76
CA ALA A 124 8.96 -2.87 -31.50
C ALA A 124 8.99 -2.62 -33.01
N LEU A 125 8.77 -1.37 -33.43
CA LEU A 125 8.82 -0.95 -34.84
C LEU A 125 10.21 -1.08 -35.43
N ARG A 126 11.28 -0.74 -34.70
CA ARG A 126 12.67 -0.89 -35.17
C ARG A 126 13.04 -2.34 -35.46
N THR A 127 12.56 -3.25 -34.61
CA THR A 127 12.81 -4.69 -34.79
C THR A 127 12.10 -5.27 -36.02
N ALA A 128 10.89 -4.80 -36.32
CA ALA A 128 10.11 -5.27 -37.45
C ALA A 128 10.66 -4.74 -38.81
N ALA A 129 11.28 -3.56 -38.85
CA ALA A 129 11.83 -2.98 -40.09
C ALA A 129 13.08 -3.71 -40.61
N ALA A 130 13.88 -4.31 -39.74
CA ALA A 130 15.11 -5.01 -40.08
C ALA A 130 14.90 -6.32 -40.89
N CYS A 131 13.70 -6.89 -40.86
CA CYS A 131 13.37 -8.15 -41.52
C CYS A 131 13.00 -8.01 -43.01
N ARG A 132 12.65 -6.83 -43.49
CA ARG A 132 12.06 -6.64 -44.84
C ARG A 132 13.05 -6.44 -45.99
N GLU A 133 14.34 -6.26 -45.69
CA GLU A 133 15.31 -5.81 -46.73
C GLU A 133 16.04 -6.96 -47.48
N MET A 134 15.68 -8.20 -47.25
CA MET A 134 16.46 -9.36 -47.76
C MET A 134 15.95 -10.06 -49.03
N GLN A 135 15.03 -9.48 -49.79
CA GLN A 135 14.44 -10.14 -50.97
C GLN A 135 14.64 -9.39 -52.29
N GLY A 136 15.80 -9.08 -52.62
CA GLY A 136 15.97 -8.42 -53.92
C GLY A 136 17.33 -8.58 -54.59
N MET A 137 17.83 -9.75 -54.80
CA MET A 137 18.99 -9.92 -55.68
C MET A 137 19.01 -11.22 -56.48
N GLN A 138 18.47 -11.19 -57.63
CA GLN A 138 18.79 -12.12 -58.74
C GLN A 138 18.68 -11.41 -60.08
N CYS A 139 19.70 -10.73 -60.48
CA CYS A 139 19.89 -10.41 -61.89
C CYS A 139 21.31 -9.81 -62.16
N ALA A 140 22.22 -10.50 -62.62
CA ALA A 140 23.32 -10.07 -63.45
C ALA A 140 24.45 -11.07 -63.59
N LEU A 141 24.31 -12.02 -64.42
CA LEU A 141 25.43 -12.96 -64.75
C LEU A 141 25.79 -12.84 -66.25
N ARG A 142 26.33 -11.69 -66.62
CA ARG A 142 26.81 -11.56 -68.01
C ARG A 142 27.84 -10.44 -68.32
N GLN A 143 28.73 -10.17 -67.44
CA GLN A 143 29.86 -9.29 -67.75
C GLN A 143 31.16 -9.87 -67.12
N SER A 144 31.41 -11.15 -67.45
CA SER A 144 32.21 -12.00 -66.60
C SER A 144 33.73 -11.86 -66.83
N GLU A 145 34.28 -11.53 -67.95
CA GLU A 145 35.71 -11.63 -68.09
C GLU A 145 36.49 -10.29 -67.93
N GLU A 146 35.92 -9.16 -68.32
CA GLU A 146 36.46 -7.87 -67.88
C GLU A 146 36.20 -7.55 -66.41
N ARG A 147 35.11 -8.10 -65.91
CA ARG A 147 34.79 -8.03 -64.51
C ARG A 147 35.76 -8.85 -63.66
N PHE A 148 36.26 -10.00 -64.09
CA PHE A 148 37.10 -10.83 -63.24
C PHE A 148 38.42 -10.14 -62.86
N ARG A 149 39.09 -9.45 -63.77
CA ARG A 149 40.29 -8.69 -63.43
C ARG A 149 39.96 -7.50 -62.56
N THR A 150 38.93 -6.80 -62.89
CA THR A 150 38.44 -5.67 -62.03
C THR A 150 37.98 -6.18 -60.68
N ILE A 151 37.30 -7.30 -60.60
CA ILE A 151 36.83 -7.88 -59.33
C ILE A 151 38.00 -8.29 -58.44
N VAL A 152 39.06 -8.94 -59.04
CA VAL A 152 40.23 -9.36 -58.24
C VAL A 152 41.03 -8.16 -57.74
N GLU A 153 41.14 -7.08 -58.57
CA GLU A 153 41.86 -5.88 -58.17
C GLU A 153 41.03 -4.92 -57.27
N THR A 154 39.70 -5.05 -57.32
CA THR A 154 38.81 -4.21 -56.52
C THR A 154 38.19 -4.97 -55.32
N THR A 155 38.52 -6.26 -55.16
CA THR A 155 38.08 -6.99 -53.93
C THR A 155 38.83 -6.47 -52.73
N GLU A 156 38.12 -6.33 -51.61
CA GLU A 156 38.71 -5.97 -50.30
C GLU A 156 39.54 -7.10 -49.70
N ASP A 157 39.45 -8.32 -50.25
CA ASP A 157 40.25 -9.47 -49.82
C ASP A 157 41.61 -9.48 -50.46
N TRP A 158 42.66 -9.86 -49.72
CA TRP A 158 43.99 -10.06 -50.23
C TRP A 158 44.02 -11.36 -51.06
N VAL A 159 44.08 -11.24 -52.36
CA VAL A 159 44.23 -12.37 -53.29
C VAL A 159 45.70 -12.55 -53.60
N TRP A 160 46.20 -13.74 -53.42
CA TRP A 160 47.62 -14.05 -53.61
C TRP A 160 47.81 -15.40 -54.31
N GLU A 161 48.99 -15.54 -54.90
CA GLU A 161 49.50 -16.80 -55.43
C GLU A 161 50.99 -16.93 -54.99
N MET A 162 51.37 -18.14 -54.56
CA MET A 162 52.74 -18.43 -54.15
C MET A 162 53.24 -19.72 -54.79
N ASP A 163 54.54 -19.80 -54.99
CA ASP A 163 55.20 -21.01 -55.45
C ASP A 163 55.48 -22.04 -54.31
N LEU A 164 56.14 -23.16 -54.65
CA LEU A 164 56.49 -24.20 -53.66
C LEU A 164 57.59 -23.79 -52.66
N HIS A 165 58.30 -22.66 -52.96
CA HIS A 165 59.29 -22.05 -52.08
C HIS A 165 58.68 -20.99 -51.17
N ARG A 166 57.33 -20.89 -51.19
CA ARG A 166 56.54 -19.91 -50.41
C ARG A 166 56.75 -18.47 -50.85
N THR A 167 57.23 -18.27 -52.06
CA THR A 167 57.44 -16.93 -52.62
C THR A 167 56.19 -16.47 -53.31
N HIS A 168 55.69 -15.25 -52.97
CA HIS A 168 54.55 -14.64 -53.66
C HIS A 168 54.86 -14.31 -55.08
N ASN A 169 54.13 -14.87 -56.05
CA ASN A 169 54.24 -14.59 -57.49
C ASN A 169 53.05 -13.75 -58.02
N TYR A 170 52.01 -13.58 -57.23
CA TYR A 170 50.91 -12.66 -57.44
C TYR A 170 50.35 -12.20 -56.10
N VAL A 171 50.01 -10.90 -56.01
CA VAL A 171 49.22 -10.28 -54.97
C VAL A 171 48.41 -9.13 -55.55
N ASN A 172 47.15 -8.97 -55.17
CA ASN A 172 46.34 -7.84 -55.57
C ASN A 172 46.63 -6.57 -54.72
N SER A 173 46.03 -5.44 -55.07
CA SER A 173 46.21 -4.15 -54.40
C SER A 173 45.78 -4.12 -52.96
N SER A 174 44.84 -5.00 -52.53
CA SER A 174 44.24 -5.04 -51.19
C SER A 174 45.24 -5.32 -50.05
N VAL A 175 46.40 -5.93 -50.35
CA VAL A 175 47.46 -6.13 -49.37
C VAL A 175 47.96 -4.80 -48.75
N ALA A 176 47.90 -3.70 -49.54
CA ALA A 176 48.31 -2.39 -49.08
C ALA A 176 47.32 -1.80 -48.03
N GLU A 177 46.06 -2.06 -48.20
CA GLU A 177 45.01 -1.64 -47.23
C GLU A 177 45.01 -2.57 -45.98
N ILE A 178 45.22 -3.88 -46.19
CA ILE A 178 45.12 -4.87 -45.09
C ILE A 178 46.36 -4.90 -44.21
N LEU A 179 47.57 -4.90 -44.82
CA LEU A 179 48.85 -5.02 -44.12
C LEU A 179 49.77 -3.80 -44.21
N GLY A 180 49.37 -2.78 -44.96
CA GLY A 180 50.17 -1.54 -45.11
C GLY A 180 51.38 -1.65 -46.03
N TYR A 181 51.60 -2.79 -46.76
CA TYR A 181 52.68 -3.01 -47.68
C TYR A 181 52.20 -2.95 -49.13
N LEU A 182 52.94 -2.23 -49.98
CA LEU A 182 52.60 -2.20 -51.42
C LEU A 182 52.78 -3.61 -52.04
N PRO A 183 51.98 -3.98 -53.09
CA PRO A 183 52.12 -5.24 -53.80
C PRO A 183 53.55 -5.57 -54.19
N ALA A 184 54.31 -4.57 -54.67
CA ALA A 184 55.72 -4.71 -55.09
C ALA A 184 56.68 -5.02 -53.90
N GLU A 185 56.29 -4.66 -52.67
CA GLU A 185 57.09 -4.96 -51.45
C GLU A 185 56.84 -6.38 -50.92
N VAL A 186 55.71 -7.00 -51.26
CA VAL A 186 55.33 -8.34 -50.87
C VAL A 186 55.72 -9.38 -51.93
N MET A 187 55.66 -9.00 -53.21
CA MET A 187 56.10 -9.85 -54.33
C MET A 187 57.56 -10.26 -54.14
N GLY A 188 57.80 -11.56 -54.29
CA GLY A 188 59.17 -12.13 -54.17
C GLY A 188 59.61 -12.39 -52.71
N ARG A 189 58.82 -12.07 -51.68
CA ARG A 189 59.11 -12.41 -50.27
C ARG A 189 58.52 -13.74 -49.84
N ASP A 190 59.12 -14.31 -48.78
CA ASP A 190 58.56 -15.47 -48.10
C ASP A 190 57.22 -15.07 -47.46
N ALA A 191 56.17 -15.83 -47.79
CA ALA A 191 54.80 -15.61 -47.29
C ALA A 191 54.69 -15.60 -45.75
N LEU A 192 55.59 -16.30 -45.04
CA LEU A 192 55.54 -16.39 -43.58
C LEU A 192 56.25 -15.26 -42.84
N GLU A 193 56.99 -14.40 -43.55
CA GLU A 193 57.82 -13.36 -42.93
C GLU A 193 57.00 -12.33 -42.12
N LEU A 194 55.81 -12.03 -42.60
CA LEU A 194 54.92 -11.06 -42.01
C LEU A 194 53.95 -11.66 -40.93
N MET A 195 54.03 -12.96 -40.68
CA MET A 195 53.20 -13.62 -39.66
C MET A 195 53.75 -13.41 -38.25
N VAL A 196 52.88 -13.49 -37.26
CA VAL A 196 53.25 -13.58 -35.85
C VAL A 196 53.96 -14.90 -35.57
N ASP A 197 55.05 -14.89 -34.75
CA ASP A 197 55.98 -16.03 -34.55
C ASP A 197 55.28 -17.34 -34.14
N ALA A 198 54.22 -17.26 -33.33
CA ALA A 198 53.45 -18.43 -32.93
C ALA A 198 52.71 -19.07 -34.10
N ASP A 199 52.04 -18.27 -34.95
CA ASP A 199 51.28 -18.74 -36.11
C ASP A 199 52.22 -19.17 -37.24
N ARG A 200 53.32 -18.49 -37.41
CA ARG A 200 54.42 -18.89 -38.30
C ARG A 200 54.93 -20.29 -38.01
N ALA A 201 55.23 -20.60 -36.72
CA ALA A 201 55.73 -21.93 -36.33
C ALA A 201 54.65 -23.00 -36.58
N GLU A 202 53.37 -22.72 -36.45
CA GLU A 202 52.27 -23.62 -36.76
C GLU A 202 52.16 -23.92 -38.26
N VAL A 203 52.20 -22.88 -39.10
CA VAL A 203 52.15 -23.01 -40.55
C VAL A 203 53.37 -23.77 -41.06
N GLU A 204 54.58 -23.46 -40.59
CA GLU A 204 55.81 -24.21 -40.95
C GLU A 204 55.74 -25.72 -40.68
N ARG A 205 55.05 -26.11 -39.64
CA ARG A 205 54.81 -27.52 -39.27
C ARG A 205 53.76 -28.19 -40.16
N MET A 206 52.72 -27.48 -40.55
CA MET A 206 51.56 -28.02 -41.27
C MET A 206 51.72 -28.00 -42.79
N LEU A 207 52.40 -27.00 -43.37
CA LEU A 207 52.48 -26.79 -44.79
C LEU A 207 53.15 -27.95 -45.56
N PRO A 208 54.24 -28.61 -45.09
CA PRO A 208 54.82 -29.74 -45.77
C PRO A 208 53.88 -30.94 -45.96
N ASN A 209 53.01 -31.17 -44.98
CA ASN A 209 52.00 -32.22 -45.08
C ASN A 209 50.92 -31.94 -46.12
N LEU A 210 50.49 -30.66 -46.20
CA LEU A 210 49.55 -30.19 -47.20
C LEU A 210 50.12 -30.25 -48.61
N MET A 211 51.38 -29.89 -48.79
CA MET A 211 52.13 -30.04 -50.04
C MET A 211 52.22 -31.46 -50.50
N ALA A 212 52.64 -32.39 -49.64
CA ALA A 212 52.70 -33.83 -49.95
C ALA A 212 51.36 -34.44 -50.33
N ALA A 213 50.27 -33.98 -49.68
CA ALA A 213 48.91 -34.42 -49.96
C ALA A 213 48.24 -33.71 -51.13
N LYS A 214 48.87 -32.69 -51.75
CA LYS A 214 48.32 -31.76 -52.76
C LYS A 214 46.97 -31.14 -52.31
N ARG A 215 46.89 -30.79 -51.06
CA ARG A 215 45.69 -30.23 -50.44
C ARG A 215 45.89 -28.76 -50.09
N GLY A 216 44.84 -27.97 -50.25
CA GLY A 216 44.78 -26.60 -49.73
C GLY A 216 44.26 -26.56 -48.28
N TRP A 217 44.04 -25.39 -47.82
CA TRP A 217 43.38 -25.13 -46.50
C TRP A 217 42.18 -24.24 -46.69
N HIS A 218 41.31 -24.24 -45.67
CA HIS A 218 40.09 -23.46 -45.75
C HIS A 218 39.83 -22.80 -44.41
N ARG A 219 39.59 -21.48 -44.48
CA ARG A 219 39.28 -20.63 -43.33
C ARG A 219 40.26 -20.75 -42.17
N TRP A 220 41.53 -20.77 -42.47
CA TRP A 220 42.57 -20.85 -41.48
C TRP A 220 42.83 -19.42 -40.93
N THR A 221 42.58 -19.18 -39.63
CA THR A 221 42.73 -17.86 -39.02
C THR A 221 44.18 -17.68 -38.57
N LEU A 222 44.86 -16.66 -39.13
CA LEU A 222 46.27 -16.41 -38.91
C LEU A 222 46.47 -14.93 -38.56
N ARG A 223 47.41 -14.69 -37.64
CA ARG A 223 47.75 -13.30 -37.19
C ARG A 223 48.98 -12.80 -37.96
N TRP A 224 48.81 -11.61 -38.56
CA TRP A 224 49.77 -10.97 -39.37
C TRP A 224 50.24 -9.65 -38.77
N ARG A 225 51.48 -9.24 -39.01
CA ARG A 225 52.04 -7.95 -38.58
C ARG A 225 51.78 -6.89 -39.64
N HIS A 226 51.00 -5.90 -39.32
CA HIS A 226 50.82 -4.70 -40.15
C HIS A 226 52.10 -3.82 -40.08
N ARG A 227 52.32 -2.97 -41.10
CA ARG A 227 53.47 -2.09 -41.19
C ARG A 227 53.64 -1.13 -40.00
N ASP A 228 52.55 -0.70 -39.38
CA ASP A 228 52.52 0.15 -38.20
C ASP A 228 52.82 -0.58 -36.88
N GLY A 229 53.06 -1.90 -36.93
CA GLY A 229 53.27 -2.76 -35.76
C GLY A 229 51.99 -3.36 -35.14
N SER A 230 50.79 -2.99 -35.61
CA SER A 230 49.53 -3.60 -35.17
C SER A 230 49.39 -5.04 -35.69
N ILE A 231 48.54 -5.84 -35.07
CA ILE A 231 48.24 -7.20 -35.50
C ILE A 231 46.92 -7.20 -36.26
N ARG A 232 46.97 -7.77 -37.49
CA ARG A 232 45.78 -8.10 -38.28
C ARG A 232 45.49 -9.57 -38.20
N ILE A 233 44.25 -9.93 -38.20
CA ILE A 233 43.73 -11.31 -38.14
C ILE A 233 43.13 -11.60 -39.51
N LEU A 234 43.81 -12.46 -40.28
CA LEU A 234 43.30 -12.85 -41.60
C LEU A 234 42.78 -14.26 -41.60
N GLU A 235 41.63 -14.45 -42.26
CA GLU A 235 41.04 -15.77 -42.55
C GLU A 235 41.52 -16.22 -43.93
N SER A 236 42.42 -17.17 -43.95
CA SER A 236 43.12 -17.66 -45.15
C SER A 236 42.47 -18.90 -45.73
N THR A 237 42.20 -18.87 -47.01
CA THR A 237 41.74 -20.06 -47.77
C THR A 237 42.59 -20.19 -49.00
N ALA A 238 43.18 -21.38 -49.24
CA ALA A 238 44.03 -21.61 -50.41
C ALA A 238 43.74 -22.95 -51.05
N HIS A 239 43.91 -22.95 -52.33
CA HIS A 239 43.79 -24.11 -53.22
C HIS A 239 45.11 -24.44 -53.87
N PRO A 240 45.46 -25.74 -54.04
CA PRO A 240 46.65 -26.13 -54.81
C PRO A 240 46.50 -25.78 -56.27
N VAL A 241 47.52 -25.21 -56.85
CA VAL A 241 47.65 -24.97 -58.31
C VAL A 241 48.39 -26.12 -58.89
N LEU A 242 47.71 -26.83 -59.78
CA LEU A 242 48.30 -27.99 -60.47
C LEU A 242 48.59 -27.62 -61.94
N ASP A 243 49.69 -28.15 -62.46
CA ASP A 243 49.93 -28.07 -63.89
C ASP A 243 49.02 -29.01 -64.68
N ARG A 244 49.09 -28.98 -65.99
CA ARG A 244 48.30 -29.89 -66.90
C ARG A 244 48.64 -31.38 -66.68
N ALA A 245 49.77 -31.72 -66.03
CA ALA A 245 50.16 -33.05 -65.72
C ALA A 245 49.72 -33.49 -64.28
N GLY A 246 49.04 -32.59 -63.53
CA GLY A 246 48.62 -32.87 -62.15
C GLY A 246 49.71 -32.70 -61.11
N THR A 247 50.86 -32.09 -61.46
CA THR A 247 51.93 -31.78 -60.50
C THR A 247 51.64 -30.49 -59.76
N LEU A 248 51.83 -30.43 -58.44
CA LEU A 248 51.66 -29.24 -57.64
C LEU A 248 52.74 -28.23 -58.00
N ILE A 249 52.35 -27.00 -58.40
CA ILE A 249 53.25 -25.91 -58.74
C ILE A 249 53.21 -24.75 -57.81
N GLY A 250 52.19 -24.70 -56.94
CA GLY A 250 52.03 -23.62 -56.00
C GLY A 250 50.63 -23.63 -55.31
N TYR A 251 50.34 -22.56 -54.68
CA TYR A 251 49.03 -22.33 -54.05
C TYR A 251 48.47 -21.00 -54.48
N ARG A 252 47.15 -20.89 -54.63
CA ARG A 252 46.42 -19.64 -54.81
C ARG A 252 45.41 -19.54 -53.69
N GLY A 253 45.39 -18.37 -53.04
CA GLY A 253 44.57 -18.17 -51.87
C GLY A 253 43.94 -16.77 -51.83
N ILE A 254 43.02 -16.68 -50.90
CA ILE A 254 42.37 -15.46 -50.52
C ILE A 254 42.47 -15.31 -49.03
N ASP A 255 43.00 -14.19 -48.56
CA ASP A 255 43.07 -13.85 -47.16
C ASP A 255 42.16 -12.64 -46.89
N ARG A 256 41.18 -12.85 -46.05
CA ARG A 256 40.20 -11.81 -45.67
C ARG A 256 40.61 -11.23 -44.33
N ASP A 257 40.63 -9.91 -44.24
CA ASP A 257 40.77 -9.25 -42.94
C ASP A 257 39.50 -9.45 -42.14
N VAL A 258 39.61 -10.19 -41.06
CA VAL A 258 38.54 -10.49 -40.11
C VAL A 258 38.81 -9.84 -38.74
N THR A 259 39.79 -8.92 -38.67
CA THR A 259 40.23 -8.33 -37.43
C THR A 259 39.07 -7.66 -36.72
N GLU A 260 38.32 -6.79 -37.41
CA GLU A 260 37.20 -6.07 -36.85
C GLU A 260 36.08 -7.05 -36.45
N ARG A 261 35.76 -8.04 -37.32
CA ARG A 261 34.76 -9.07 -37.01
C ARG A 261 35.13 -9.89 -35.78
N VAL A 262 36.38 -10.33 -35.67
CA VAL A 262 36.82 -11.12 -34.51
C VAL A 262 36.78 -10.27 -33.23
N GLN A 263 37.16 -8.99 -33.34
CA GLN A 263 37.03 -8.05 -32.21
C GLN A 263 35.57 -7.79 -31.85
N GLN A 264 34.71 -7.53 -32.85
CA GLN A 264 33.27 -7.36 -32.64
C GLN A 264 32.63 -8.63 -32.07
N ASP A 265 32.96 -9.82 -32.61
CA ASP A 265 32.45 -11.10 -32.08
C ASP A 265 32.93 -11.36 -30.64
N ALA A 266 34.15 -10.95 -30.32
CA ALA A 266 34.66 -11.01 -28.95
C ALA A 266 33.92 -10.05 -28.05
N LYS A 267 33.69 -8.82 -28.50
CA LYS A 267 32.92 -7.79 -27.81
C LYS A 267 31.47 -8.23 -27.61
N ILE A 268 30.82 -8.72 -28.67
CA ILE A 268 29.44 -9.23 -28.58
C ILE A 268 29.35 -10.37 -27.56
N ARG A 269 30.32 -11.31 -27.57
CA ARG A 269 30.34 -12.39 -26.58
C ARG A 269 30.55 -11.88 -25.17
N GLN A 270 31.36 -10.83 -25.00
CA GLN A 270 31.61 -10.20 -23.71
C GLN A 270 30.33 -9.52 -23.19
N LEU A 271 29.69 -8.68 -24.01
CA LEU A 271 28.45 -8.01 -23.67
C LEU A 271 27.29 -9.00 -23.46
N ALA A 272 27.20 -10.03 -24.31
CA ALA A 272 26.18 -11.08 -24.19
C ALA A 272 26.25 -11.82 -22.86
N ARG A 273 27.46 -12.04 -22.29
CA ARG A 273 27.62 -12.62 -20.97
C ARG A 273 27.00 -11.76 -19.87
N ILE A 274 27.24 -10.43 -19.93
CA ILE A 274 26.69 -9.52 -18.92
C ILE A 274 25.17 -9.38 -19.11
N HIS A 275 24.70 -9.31 -20.36
CA HIS A 275 23.26 -9.34 -20.64
C HIS A 275 22.58 -10.61 -20.14
N ALA A 276 23.26 -11.77 -20.23
CA ALA A 276 22.75 -13.02 -19.66
C ALA A 276 22.63 -12.95 -18.14
N VAL A 277 23.62 -12.32 -17.46
CA VAL A 277 23.56 -12.07 -16.01
C VAL A 277 22.37 -11.20 -15.66
N LEU A 278 22.22 -10.06 -16.37
CA LEU A 278 21.09 -9.13 -16.16
C LEU A 278 19.73 -9.83 -16.36
N SER A 279 19.58 -10.56 -17.47
CA SER A 279 18.34 -11.29 -17.78
C SER A 279 18.04 -12.37 -16.76
N ALA A 280 19.05 -13.09 -16.29
CA ALA A 280 18.89 -14.11 -15.28
C ALA A 280 18.53 -13.50 -13.91
N LEU A 281 19.12 -12.35 -13.57
CA LEU A 281 18.80 -11.62 -12.37
C LEU A 281 17.37 -11.08 -12.41
N GLY A 282 16.95 -10.42 -13.50
CA GLY A 282 15.59 -9.92 -13.67
C GLY A 282 14.53 -11.01 -13.53
N ASN A 283 14.80 -12.21 -14.07
CA ASN A 283 13.93 -13.38 -13.87
C ASN A 283 13.93 -13.90 -12.43
N ALA A 284 15.04 -13.76 -11.73
CA ALA A 284 15.19 -14.21 -10.36
C ALA A 284 14.49 -13.29 -9.36
N VAL A 285 14.50 -11.97 -9.59
CA VAL A 285 13.79 -10.96 -8.78
C VAL A 285 12.33 -11.33 -8.60
N LEU A 286 11.68 -11.86 -9.65
CA LEU A 286 10.28 -12.27 -9.63
C LEU A 286 9.99 -13.51 -8.78
N ARG A 287 11.02 -14.28 -8.41
CA ARG A 287 10.90 -15.56 -7.70
C ARG A 287 11.49 -15.52 -6.30
N SER A 288 12.45 -14.63 -6.06
CA SER A 288 13.09 -14.50 -4.75
C SER A 288 12.19 -13.77 -3.78
N ARG A 289 12.03 -14.35 -2.60
CA ARG A 289 11.27 -13.79 -1.49
C ARG A 289 12.18 -13.24 -0.38
N ASP A 290 13.47 -13.45 -0.50
CA ASP A 290 14.47 -13.07 0.49
C ASP A 290 15.60 -12.30 -0.19
N THR A 291 15.95 -11.17 0.41
CA THR A 291 17.06 -10.32 -0.04
C THR A 291 18.40 -11.07 -0.01
N SER A 292 18.65 -11.92 0.97
CA SER A 292 19.89 -12.70 1.08
C SER A 292 20.06 -13.66 -0.10
N GLU A 293 19.00 -14.39 -0.45
CA GLU A 293 18.97 -15.30 -1.60
C GLU A 293 19.25 -14.54 -2.92
N LEU A 294 18.68 -13.34 -3.08
CA LEU A 294 18.91 -12.49 -4.24
C LEU A 294 20.37 -12.07 -4.37
N LEU A 295 21.00 -11.63 -3.28
CA LEU A 295 22.38 -11.19 -3.27
C LEU A 295 23.33 -12.37 -3.59
N ASP A 296 23.08 -13.53 -3.00
CA ASP A 296 23.85 -14.75 -3.28
C ASP A 296 23.73 -15.17 -4.74
N LEU A 297 22.53 -15.10 -5.29
CA LEU A 297 22.30 -15.42 -6.69
C LEU A 297 23.01 -14.43 -7.61
N SER A 298 23.02 -13.14 -7.27
CA SER A 298 23.70 -12.10 -8.04
C SER A 298 25.20 -12.36 -8.14
N CYS A 299 25.84 -12.73 -7.03
CA CYS A 299 27.25 -13.11 -7.01
C CYS A 299 27.52 -14.39 -7.83
N ARG A 300 26.68 -15.43 -7.68
CA ARG A 300 26.81 -16.66 -8.46
C ARG A 300 26.66 -16.43 -9.97
N LEU A 301 25.68 -15.63 -10.38
CA LEU A 301 25.45 -15.32 -11.80
C LEU A 301 26.60 -14.53 -12.39
N ALA A 302 27.15 -13.57 -11.66
CA ALA A 302 28.34 -12.82 -12.10
C ALA A 302 29.54 -13.74 -12.36
N VAL A 303 29.76 -14.76 -11.54
CA VAL A 303 30.84 -15.73 -11.72
C VAL A 303 30.53 -16.72 -12.85
N VAL A 304 29.36 -17.40 -12.78
CA VAL A 304 29.04 -18.52 -13.67
C VAL A 304 28.72 -18.07 -15.10
N GLN A 305 27.94 -17.01 -15.24
CA GLN A 305 27.51 -16.50 -16.55
C GLN A 305 28.34 -15.29 -16.99
N GLY A 306 28.70 -14.40 -16.08
CA GLY A 306 29.53 -13.23 -16.35
C GLY A 306 31.00 -13.55 -16.60
N GLY A 307 31.48 -14.74 -16.11
CA GLY A 307 32.84 -15.19 -16.30
C GLY A 307 33.88 -14.45 -15.44
N PHE A 308 33.45 -13.80 -14.36
CA PHE A 308 34.35 -13.21 -13.38
C PHE A 308 34.99 -14.29 -12.50
N LYS A 309 36.23 -14.07 -12.06
CA LYS A 309 36.91 -15.00 -11.15
C LYS A 309 36.25 -15.08 -9.78
N ALA A 310 35.81 -13.92 -9.29
CA ALA A 310 35.06 -13.81 -8.05
C ALA A 310 34.12 -12.58 -8.10
N ALA A 311 33.07 -12.65 -7.32
CA ALA A 311 32.14 -11.57 -7.05
C ALA A 311 31.85 -11.52 -5.55
N ALA A 312 31.77 -10.35 -4.96
CA ALA A 312 31.43 -10.14 -3.56
C ALA A 312 30.54 -8.91 -3.41
N ILE A 313 29.53 -9.02 -2.55
CA ILE A 313 28.72 -7.89 -2.11
C ILE A 313 29.04 -7.63 -0.64
N THR A 314 29.47 -6.39 -0.37
CA THR A 314 29.71 -5.91 0.99
C THR A 314 28.67 -4.83 1.32
N ALA A 315 28.16 -4.81 2.53
CA ALA A 315 27.15 -3.87 2.98
C ALA A 315 27.62 -3.04 4.19
N ARG A 316 27.04 -1.85 4.31
CA ARG A 316 27.23 -0.97 5.48
C ARG A 316 26.29 -1.40 6.60
N THR A 317 26.83 -1.62 7.79
CA THR A 317 26.05 -1.89 8.98
C THR A 317 25.57 -0.58 9.64
N PRO A 318 24.55 -0.61 10.51
CA PRO A 318 24.13 0.56 11.30
C PRO A 318 25.24 1.16 12.17
N ALA A 319 26.28 0.37 12.52
CA ALA A 319 27.44 0.81 13.26
C ALA A 319 28.52 1.46 12.38
N ASN A 320 28.23 1.75 11.12
CA ASN A 320 29.16 2.28 10.11
C ASN A 320 30.39 1.39 9.89
N THR A 321 30.19 0.07 9.96
CA THR A 321 31.22 -0.93 9.62
C THR A 321 30.83 -1.66 8.35
N LEU A 322 31.83 -2.27 7.71
CA LEU A 322 31.62 -3.12 6.53
C LEU A 322 31.26 -4.55 6.97
N THR A 323 30.38 -5.21 6.22
CA THR A 323 30.16 -6.66 6.34
C THR A 323 29.98 -7.28 4.94
N MET A 324 30.59 -8.46 4.72
CA MET A 324 30.39 -9.22 3.49
C MET A 324 29.09 -10.01 3.60
N THR A 325 28.09 -9.60 2.81
CA THR A 325 26.74 -10.19 2.85
C THR A 325 26.60 -11.36 1.90
N SER A 326 27.33 -11.35 0.79
CA SER A 326 27.30 -12.41 -0.22
C SER A 326 28.59 -12.50 -1.01
N SER A 327 28.91 -13.69 -1.50
CA SER A 327 30.10 -13.90 -2.32
C SER A 327 30.04 -15.18 -3.16
N SER A 328 30.79 -15.22 -4.27
CA SER A 328 30.94 -16.39 -5.12
C SER A 328 32.28 -16.35 -5.87
N GLY A 329 32.86 -17.51 -6.17
CA GLY A 329 34.07 -17.65 -6.99
C GLY A 329 35.31 -18.06 -6.24
N ASP A 330 36.49 -17.54 -6.65
CA ASP A 330 37.79 -17.92 -6.14
C ASP A 330 37.98 -17.65 -4.65
N ALA A 331 38.23 -18.72 -3.89
CA ALA A 331 38.34 -18.67 -2.44
C ALA A 331 39.51 -17.82 -1.93
N ALA A 332 40.60 -17.70 -2.67
CA ALA A 332 41.72 -16.87 -2.28
C ALA A 332 41.40 -15.38 -2.38
N ILE A 333 40.67 -14.98 -3.40
CA ILE A 333 40.19 -13.62 -3.59
C ILE A 333 39.16 -13.25 -2.47
N LEU A 334 38.21 -14.14 -2.23
CA LEU A 334 37.16 -13.94 -1.23
C LEU A 334 37.74 -13.87 0.19
N ALA A 335 38.76 -14.66 0.51
CA ALA A 335 39.44 -14.57 1.79
C ALA A 335 40.12 -13.21 2.02
N LEU A 336 40.65 -12.58 0.97
CA LEU A 336 41.23 -11.24 1.05
C LEU A 336 40.13 -10.18 1.31
N VAL A 337 38.95 -10.30 0.72
CA VAL A 337 37.82 -9.42 0.99
C VAL A 337 37.35 -9.60 2.44
N ALA A 338 37.20 -10.85 2.89
CA ALA A 338 36.74 -11.18 4.24
C ALA A 338 37.68 -10.67 5.36
N GLN A 339 38.96 -10.48 5.09
CA GLN A 339 39.89 -9.87 6.06
C GLN A 339 39.51 -8.44 6.46
N HIS A 340 38.65 -7.78 5.67
CA HIS A 340 38.20 -6.42 5.91
C HIS A 340 36.78 -6.38 6.52
N ASP A 341 36.22 -7.54 6.87
CA ASP A 341 34.92 -7.64 7.51
C ASP A 341 34.94 -6.99 8.91
N HIS A 342 33.86 -6.30 9.28
CA HIS A 342 33.71 -5.54 10.51
C HIS A 342 34.64 -4.31 10.69
N LEU A 343 35.42 -3.91 9.69
CA LEU A 343 36.23 -2.71 9.77
C LEU A 343 35.34 -1.44 9.67
N SER A 344 35.76 -0.39 10.40
CA SER A 344 35.12 0.94 10.30
C SER A 344 35.30 1.54 8.91
N LEU A 345 34.28 2.20 8.42
CA LEU A 345 34.29 3.01 7.19
C LEU A 345 34.81 4.44 7.42
N ASP A 346 35.21 4.80 8.64
CA ASP A 346 35.85 6.08 8.93
C ASP A 346 37.23 6.17 8.24
N PRO A 347 37.65 7.37 7.79
CA PRO A 347 38.83 7.50 6.96
C PRO A 347 40.08 7.02 7.69
N ALA A 348 40.65 5.92 7.24
CA ALA A 348 41.91 5.36 7.72
C ALA A 348 42.86 5.04 6.56
N GLY A 349 43.93 5.82 6.43
CA GLY A 349 45.20 5.42 5.81
C GLY A 349 45.25 5.34 4.27
N VAL A 350 46.48 5.36 3.77
CA VAL A 350 46.86 5.53 2.37
C VAL A 350 46.64 4.31 1.45
N SER A 351 46.09 3.17 1.95
CA SER A 351 45.94 1.93 1.16
C SER A 351 44.59 1.25 1.41
N GLU A 352 43.51 2.00 1.21
CA GLU A 352 42.16 1.49 1.34
C GLU A 352 41.76 0.62 0.12
N PRO A 353 41.12 -0.56 0.31
CA PRO A 353 40.60 -1.38 -0.80
C PRO A 353 39.53 -0.63 -1.61
N PRO A 354 39.45 -0.87 -2.94
CA PRO A 354 38.51 -0.19 -3.82
C PRO A 354 37.04 -0.28 -3.38
N PHE A 355 36.60 -1.39 -2.78
CA PHE A 355 35.21 -1.54 -2.32
C PHE A 355 34.90 -0.68 -1.07
N MET A 356 35.88 -0.48 -0.18
CA MET A 356 35.70 0.43 0.95
C MET A 356 35.64 1.89 0.48
N GLN A 357 36.52 2.26 -0.46
CA GLN A 357 36.50 3.57 -1.09
C GLN A 357 35.19 3.82 -1.82
N ALA A 358 34.69 2.84 -2.62
CA ALA A 358 33.42 2.93 -3.34
C ALA A 358 32.23 3.13 -2.38
N MET A 359 32.21 2.42 -1.26
CA MET A 359 31.16 2.55 -0.25
C MET A 359 31.18 3.93 0.43
N ARG A 360 32.37 4.46 0.73
CA ARG A 360 32.51 5.76 1.40
C ARG A 360 32.18 6.93 0.49
N THR A 361 32.61 6.85 -0.80
CA THR A 361 32.42 7.97 -1.76
C THR A 361 31.13 7.86 -2.56
N ALA A 362 30.38 6.75 -2.42
CA ALA A 362 29.25 6.40 -3.27
C ALA A 362 29.58 6.51 -4.76
N SER A 363 30.82 6.19 -5.13
CA SER A 363 31.34 6.32 -6.49
C SER A 363 31.99 5.02 -6.94
N MET A 364 31.81 4.70 -8.20
CA MET A 364 32.44 3.53 -8.80
C MET A 364 33.97 3.66 -8.81
N ILE A 365 34.65 2.60 -8.44
CA ILE A 365 36.12 2.50 -8.50
C ILE A 365 36.53 1.37 -9.42
N VAL A 366 37.30 1.68 -10.45
CA VAL A 366 37.88 0.70 -11.38
C VAL A 366 39.41 0.69 -11.23
N THR A 367 39.97 -0.49 -11.03
CA THR A 367 41.42 -0.71 -10.98
C THR A 367 41.77 -1.58 -12.17
N ARG A 368 42.57 -1.04 -13.11
CA ARG A 368 43.14 -1.73 -14.27
C ARG A 368 44.64 -1.78 -14.08
N ASP A 369 45.26 -2.92 -14.38
CA ASP A 369 46.69 -3.19 -14.22
C ASP A 369 47.23 -3.28 -12.76
N GLY A 370 47.46 -4.49 -12.31
CA GLY A 370 48.26 -4.77 -11.14
C GLY A 370 49.78 -4.62 -11.35
N SER A 371 50.24 -4.04 -12.49
CA SER A 371 51.63 -3.98 -12.91
C SER A 371 52.31 -2.60 -12.76
N GLY A 372 51.61 -1.62 -12.13
CA GLY A 372 52.21 -0.31 -11.85
C GLY A 372 53.36 -0.39 -10.86
N ALA A 373 54.39 0.47 -11.02
CA ALA A 373 55.63 0.51 -10.26
C ALA A 373 55.51 0.64 -8.73
N ASP A 374 54.28 0.87 -8.18
CA ASP A 374 53.96 0.97 -6.76
C ASP A 374 53.26 -0.29 -6.15
N ALA A 375 53.14 -1.39 -6.93
CA ALA A 375 52.47 -2.61 -6.50
C ALA A 375 53.26 -3.52 -5.54
N SER A 376 54.25 -2.99 -4.82
CA SER A 376 55.08 -3.80 -3.94
C SER A 376 54.45 -4.16 -2.60
N ALA A 377 53.34 -3.50 -2.17
CA ALA A 377 52.67 -3.75 -0.92
C ALA A 377 51.15 -3.40 -0.97
N GLY A 378 50.37 -3.90 -0.03
CA GLY A 378 48.96 -3.59 0.13
C GLY A 378 48.01 -4.38 -0.78
N TRP A 379 46.79 -3.82 -1.00
CA TRP A 379 45.70 -4.45 -1.74
C TRP A 379 46.05 -4.82 -3.20
N PRO A 380 46.69 -3.95 -4.01
CA PRO A 380 47.04 -4.29 -5.39
C PRO A 380 47.99 -5.50 -5.50
N ALA A 381 49.00 -5.58 -4.63
CA ALA A 381 49.93 -6.71 -4.61
C ALA A 381 49.25 -8.01 -4.18
N ALA A 382 48.30 -7.96 -3.25
CA ALA A 382 47.54 -9.15 -2.85
C ALA A 382 46.66 -9.67 -4.00
N MET A 383 45.95 -8.76 -4.70
CA MET A 383 45.14 -9.09 -5.85
C MET A 383 45.94 -9.66 -7.03
N ALA A 384 47.09 -9.10 -7.34
CA ALA A 384 47.96 -9.60 -8.39
C ALA A 384 48.45 -11.05 -8.09
N ARG A 385 48.79 -11.33 -6.81
CA ARG A 385 49.16 -12.70 -6.37
C ARG A 385 47.99 -13.69 -6.48
N ALA A 386 46.76 -13.23 -6.32
CA ALA A 386 45.56 -14.03 -6.55
C ALA A 386 45.16 -14.13 -8.05
N GLY A 387 46.00 -13.57 -8.94
CA GLY A 387 45.77 -13.58 -10.40
C GLY A 387 44.60 -12.72 -10.85
N VAL A 388 44.29 -11.67 -10.12
CA VAL A 388 43.33 -10.62 -10.52
C VAL A 388 44.09 -9.58 -11.33
N ALA A 389 43.67 -9.37 -12.59
CA ALA A 389 44.23 -8.37 -13.47
C ALA A 389 43.47 -7.04 -13.49
N ALA A 390 42.17 -7.11 -13.21
CA ALA A 390 41.32 -5.93 -13.09
C ALA A 390 40.20 -6.15 -12.02
N GLN A 391 39.78 -5.07 -11.37
CA GLN A 391 38.72 -5.07 -10.38
C GLN A 391 37.80 -3.86 -10.64
N ILE A 392 36.51 -4.06 -10.48
CA ILE A 392 35.52 -3.00 -10.41
C ILE A 392 34.72 -3.12 -9.11
N SER A 393 34.52 -2.00 -8.43
CA SER A 393 33.70 -1.89 -7.24
C SER A 393 32.58 -0.88 -7.49
N LEU A 394 31.36 -1.34 -7.54
CA LEU A 394 30.17 -0.62 -7.94
C LEU A 394 29.30 -0.38 -6.70
N PRO A 395 28.96 0.87 -6.33
CA PRO A 395 28.02 1.14 -5.25
C PRO A 395 26.62 0.66 -5.64
N ILE A 396 25.88 0.15 -4.65
CA ILE A 396 24.50 -0.28 -4.80
C ILE A 396 23.61 0.74 -4.07
N GLY A 397 22.66 1.34 -4.82
CA GLY A 397 21.78 2.40 -4.33
C GLY A 397 22.45 3.76 -4.17
N ALA A 398 21.65 4.82 -4.14
CA ALA A 398 22.12 6.21 -4.13
C ALA A 398 23.02 6.58 -2.92
N GLU A 399 22.75 5.95 -1.76
CA GLU A 399 23.53 6.14 -0.52
C GLU A 399 24.63 5.08 -0.34
N ALA A 400 24.87 4.25 -1.35
CA ALA A 400 25.82 3.13 -1.30
C ALA A 400 25.63 2.28 -0.03
N TRP A 401 24.42 1.73 0.16
CA TRP A 401 24.16 0.81 1.27
C TRP A 401 24.99 -0.48 1.15
N GLY A 402 25.40 -0.81 -0.09
CA GLY A 402 26.29 -1.91 -0.41
C GLY A 402 27.21 -1.57 -1.56
N VAL A 403 28.18 -2.44 -1.81
CA VAL A 403 29.10 -2.37 -2.95
C VAL A 403 29.24 -3.77 -3.54
N MET A 404 29.01 -3.89 -4.84
CA MET A 404 29.33 -5.09 -5.61
C MET A 404 30.72 -5.00 -6.18
N SER A 405 31.59 -5.92 -5.83
CA SER A 405 32.94 -6.03 -6.33
C SER A 405 33.10 -7.21 -7.25
N LEU A 406 33.59 -6.99 -8.46
CA LEU A 406 33.83 -8.00 -9.49
C LEU A 406 35.33 -8.07 -9.80
N PHE A 407 35.86 -9.27 -9.83
CA PHE A 407 37.28 -9.55 -10.00
C PHE A 407 37.51 -10.30 -11.32
N ALA A 408 38.34 -9.72 -12.22
CA ALA A 408 38.59 -10.25 -13.53
C ALA A 408 40.06 -10.72 -13.70
N GLY A 409 40.26 -11.71 -14.55
CA GLY A 409 41.59 -12.28 -14.82
C GLY A 409 42.35 -11.63 -16.00
N THR A 410 41.72 -10.68 -16.72
CA THR A 410 42.30 -10.03 -17.88
C THR A 410 42.30 -8.51 -17.75
N PRO A 411 43.36 -7.79 -18.16
CA PRO A 411 43.43 -6.31 -18.03
C PRO A 411 42.47 -5.54 -18.93
N GLN A 412 42.00 -6.14 -20.03
CA GLN A 412 41.08 -5.53 -21.02
C GLN A 412 39.63 -5.58 -20.63
N THR A 413 39.32 -6.07 -19.46
CA THR A 413 37.99 -6.10 -18.89
C THR A 413 37.63 -4.69 -18.37
N PHE A 414 36.33 -4.38 -18.36
CA PHE A 414 35.75 -3.10 -17.90
C PHE A 414 35.99 -1.89 -18.86
N ASP A 415 35.58 -2.03 -20.12
CA ASP A 415 35.38 -0.90 -20.97
C ASP A 415 34.08 -0.12 -20.64
N ASP A 416 33.86 1.04 -21.27
CA ASP A 416 32.78 1.95 -20.91
C ASP A 416 31.38 1.30 -21.10
N GLU A 417 31.19 0.49 -22.16
CA GLU A 417 29.93 -0.19 -22.42
C GLU A 417 29.69 -1.32 -21.40
N GLU A 418 30.71 -2.04 -21.02
CA GLU A 418 30.68 -3.07 -20.00
C GLU A 418 30.37 -2.44 -18.62
N ILE A 419 31.01 -1.32 -18.30
CA ILE A 419 30.75 -0.55 -17.09
C ILE A 419 29.29 -0.11 -17.01
N ASP A 420 28.72 0.38 -18.10
CA ASP A 420 27.32 0.81 -18.11
C ASP A 420 26.36 -0.35 -17.89
N LEU A 421 26.66 -1.54 -18.44
CA LEU A 421 25.87 -2.72 -18.17
C LEU A 421 26.02 -3.23 -16.72
N LEU A 422 27.22 -3.14 -16.16
CA LEU A 422 27.48 -3.53 -14.77
C LEU A 422 26.84 -2.54 -13.76
N ARG A 423 26.73 -1.25 -14.10
CA ARG A 423 25.92 -0.29 -13.34
C ARG A 423 24.46 -0.70 -13.33
N ARG A 424 23.91 -1.05 -14.48
CA ARG A 424 22.52 -1.56 -14.54
C ARG A 424 22.33 -2.80 -13.69
N LEU A 425 23.34 -3.65 -13.58
CA LEU A 425 23.28 -4.82 -12.70
C LEU A 425 23.13 -4.40 -11.22
N THR A 426 23.88 -3.42 -10.76
CA THR A 426 23.74 -2.90 -9.38
C THR A 426 22.44 -2.14 -9.16
N ASP A 427 21.97 -1.40 -10.16
CA ASP A 427 20.66 -0.73 -10.11
C ASP A 427 19.51 -1.76 -10.01
N GLU A 428 19.63 -2.88 -10.73
CA GLU A 428 18.64 -3.96 -10.70
C GLU A 428 18.64 -4.69 -9.36
N VAL A 429 19.81 -4.89 -8.74
CA VAL A 429 19.94 -5.43 -7.38
C VAL A 429 19.29 -4.50 -6.34
N ASP A 430 19.52 -3.18 -6.44
CA ASP A 430 18.90 -2.20 -5.54
C ASP A 430 17.38 -2.16 -5.71
N TYR A 431 16.92 -2.10 -6.95
CA TYR A 431 15.48 -2.14 -7.27
C TYR A 431 14.82 -3.41 -6.73
N ALA A 432 15.47 -4.56 -6.92
CA ALA A 432 14.96 -5.85 -6.48
C ALA A 432 14.86 -5.93 -4.95
N ARG A 433 15.87 -5.45 -4.23
CA ARG A 433 15.83 -5.36 -2.76
C ARG A 433 14.65 -4.50 -2.29
N ASP A 434 14.50 -3.33 -2.89
CA ASP A 434 13.39 -2.41 -2.56
C ASP A 434 12.03 -3.01 -2.92
N PHE A 435 11.95 -3.76 -4.02
CA PHE A 435 10.74 -4.48 -4.41
C PHE A 435 10.37 -5.58 -3.41
N ILE A 436 11.33 -6.39 -2.97
CA ILE A 436 11.11 -7.44 -1.95
C ILE A 436 10.64 -6.79 -0.66
N ALA A 437 11.34 -5.77 -0.17
CA ALA A 437 10.98 -5.06 1.06
C ALA A 437 9.58 -4.42 1.00
N LYS A 438 9.21 -3.85 -0.16
CA LYS A 438 7.86 -3.32 -0.38
C LYS A 438 6.81 -4.41 -0.45
N SER A 439 7.13 -5.54 -1.09
CA SER A 439 6.22 -6.69 -1.20
C SER A 439 5.94 -7.29 0.18
N GLU A 440 6.98 -7.52 0.98
CA GLU A 440 6.85 -7.96 2.39
C GLU A 440 6.02 -6.96 3.21
N ARG A 441 6.27 -5.66 3.00
CA ARG A 441 5.49 -4.62 3.68
C ARG A 441 4.03 -4.61 3.27
N LEU A 442 3.75 -4.79 1.97
CA LEU A 442 2.37 -4.89 1.45
C LEU A 442 1.68 -6.14 1.97
N GLU A 443 2.36 -7.29 1.97
CA GLU A 443 1.84 -8.54 2.52
C GLU A 443 1.56 -8.40 4.02
N PHE A 444 2.50 -7.80 4.76
CA PHE A 444 2.29 -7.49 6.17
C PHE A 444 1.04 -6.62 6.38
N LEU A 445 0.88 -5.54 5.60
CA LEU A 445 -0.27 -4.63 5.71
C LEU A 445 -1.58 -5.25 5.23
N ALA A 446 -1.53 -6.19 4.30
CA ALA A 446 -2.71 -6.91 3.83
C ALA A 446 -3.31 -7.80 4.92
N TYR A 447 -2.49 -8.36 5.82
CA TYR A 447 -2.92 -9.33 6.82
C TYR A 447 -2.71 -8.89 8.27
N ASN A 448 -1.94 -7.83 8.53
CA ASN A 448 -1.65 -7.39 9.89
C ASN A 448 -2.02 -5.92 10.10
N ASN A 449 -2.36 -5.59 11.34
CA ASN A 449 -2.57 -4.23 11.77
C ASN A 449 -1.21 -3.54 11.98
N PRO A 450 -0.94 -2.37 11.34
CA PRO A 450 0.37 -1.71 11.40
C PRO A 450 0.75 -1.19 12.78
N THR A 451 -0.22 -0.95 13.67
CA THR A 451 0.03 -0.44 15.02
C THR A 451 0.42 -1.55 15.99
N THR A 452 -0.30 -2.68 15.95
CA THR A 452 -0.15 -3.77 16.95
C THR A 452 0.57 -5.00 16.43
N SER A 453 0.77 -5.11 15.11
CA SER A 453 1.29 -6.30 14.41
C SER A 453 0.44 -7.56 14.61
N LEU A 454 -0.76 -7.43 15.14
CA LEU A 454 -1.74 -8.51 15.21
C LEU A 454 -2.45 -8.70 13.86
N PRO A 455 -3.04 -9.86 13.58
CA PRO A 455 -3.92 -10.06 12.44
C PRO A 455 -4.94 -8.93 12.31
N ASN A 456 -5.11 -8.41 11.10
CA ASN A 456 -6.13 -7.40 10.80
C ASN A 456 -7.49 -8.07 10.52
N ARG A 457 -8.49 -7.29 10.12
CA ARG A 457 -9.84 -7.79 9.81
C ARG A 457 -9.85 -8.87 8.73
N THR A 458 -9.04 -8.72 7.68
CA THR A 458 -8.95 -9.69 6.58
C THR A 458 -8.38 -11.01 7.07
N ALA A 459 -7.21 -10.97 7.72
CA ALA A 459 -6.58 -12.16 8.27
C ALA A 459 -7.45 -12.85 9.33
N PHE A 460 -8.13 -12.07 10.18
CA PHE A 460 -9.05 -12.63 11.18
C PHE A 460 -10.16 -13.43 10.52
N ARG A 461 -10.80 -12.93 9.48
CA ARG A 461 -11.88 -13.62 8.76
C ARG A 461 -11.41 -14.94 8.14
N ASP A 462 -10.25 -14.92 7.48
CA ASP A 462 -9.69 -16.12 6.84
C ASP A 462 -9.32 -17.18 7.88
N LEU A 463 -8.64 -16.77 8.96
CA LEU A 463 -8.27 -17.65 10.06
C LEU A 463 -9.47 -18.20 10.83
N LEU A 464 -10.52 -17.38 11.01
CA LEU A 464 -11.75 -17.80 11.66
C LEU A 464 -12.49 -18.87 10.87
N LEU A 465 -12.58 -18.74 9.54
CA LEU A 465 -13.17 -19.76 8.67
C LEU A 465 -12.48 -21.11 8.86
N SER A 466 -11.16 -21.13 8.78
CA SER A 466 -10.38 -22.36 9.01
C SER A 466 -10.61 -22.97 10.39
N ARG A 467 -10.77 -22.14 11.43
CA ARG A 467 -11.04 -22.61 12.80
C ARG A 467 -12.46 -23.17 12.97
N LEU A 468 -13.45 -22.59 12.31
CA LEU A 468 -14.84 -23.08 12.34
C LEU A 468 -14.97 -24.45 11.68
N GLU A 469 -14.14 -24.77 10.69
CA GLU A 469 -14.04 -26.11 10.12
C GLU A 469 -13.49 -27.14 11.15
N GLY A 470 -12.62 -26.67 12.05
CA GLY A 470 -12.03 -27.50 13.13
C GLY A 470 -12.94 -27.69 14.34
N GLY A 471 -14.03 -26.96 14.45
CA GLY A 471 -15.00 -27.09 15.53
C GLY A 471 -15.58 -25.76 16.04
N PRO A 472 -16.51 -25.85 17.02
CA PRO A 472 -17.16 -24.66 17.56
C PRO A 472 -16.16 -23.70 18.23
N GLN A 473 -16.41 -22.41 18.07
CA GLN A 473 -15.56 -21.33 18.60
C GLN A 473 -16.36 -20.38 19.49
N THR A 474 -15.75 -19.92 20.56
CA THR A 474 -16.15 -18.72 21.29
C THR A 474 -15.40 -17.53 20.70
N ILE A 475 -16.14 -16.49 20.33
CA ILE A 475 -15.59 -15.29 19.72
C ILE A 475 -16.00 -14.10 20.59
N ALA A 476 -15.03 -13.23 20.89
CA ALA A 476 -15.27 -12.04 21.69
C ALA A 476 -14.69 -10.81 21.00
N MET A 477 -15.43 -9.70 21.00
CA MET A 477 -14.95 -8.40 20.56
C MET A 477 -14.83 -7.48 21.78
N ILE A 478 -13.67 -6.88 21.94
CA ILE A 478 -13.29 -6.05 23.09
C ILE A 478 -13.01 -4.65 22.60
N ASP A 479 -13.62 -3.66 23.20
CA ASP A 479 -13.47 -2.23 22.92
C ASP A 479 -12.87 -1.52 24.14
N ILE A 480 -12.02 -0.50 23.90
CA ILE A 480 -11.41 0.30 24.96
C ILE A 480 -12.29 1.51 25.27
N GLU A 481 -12.82 1.57 26.49
CA GLU A 481 -13.68 2.67 26.91
C GLU A 481 -12.99 4.04 26.75
N ARG A 482 -13.69 4.96 26.13
CA ARG A 482 -13.22 6.36 25.91
C ARG A 482 -11.91 6.51 25.16
N PHE A 483 -11.50 5.56 24.34
CA PHE A 483 -10.23 5.62 23.60
C PHE A 483 -10.09 6.88 22.74
N ARG A 484 -11.19 7.34 22.11
CA ARG A 484 -11.21 8.60 21.34
C ARG A 484 -10.87 9.82 22.21
N TYR A 485 -11.29 9.80 23.48
CA TYR A 485 -10.94 10.86 24.43
C TYR A 485 -9.46 10.83 24.77
N ILE A 486 -8.89 9.63 25.00
CA ILE A 486 -7.44 9.44 25.22
C ILE A 486 -6.64 10.00 24.04
N ASN A 487 -7.01 9.65 22.82
CA ASN A 487 -6.37 10.17 21.61
C ASN A 487 -6.44 11.70 21.48
N ARG A 488 -7.56 12.28 21.83
CA ARG A 488 -7.77 13.73 21.76
C ARG A 488 -6.98 14.50 22.81
N THR A 489 -6.84 13.95 24.00
CA THR A 489 -6.17 14.61 25.16
C THR A 489 -4.68 14.35 25.22
N ARG A 490 -4.22 13.13 24.86
CA ARG A 490 -2.82 12.69 24.98
C ARG A 490 -2.10 12.54 23.64
N GLY A 491 -2.84 12.64 22.53
CA GLY A 491 -2.32 12.50 21.17
C GLY A 491 -2.27 11.05 20.68
N ARG A 492 -2.25 10.91 19.35
CA ARG A 492 -2.35 9.62 18.66
C ARG A 492 -1.22 8.65 19.02
N ARG A 493 0.03 9.16 19.18
CA ARG A 493 1.18 8.33 19.54
C ARG A 493 1.01 7.62 20.89
N PHE A 494 0.33 8.29 21.82
CA PHE A 494 0.01 7.73 23.14
C PHE A 494 -1.06 6.63 23.00
N GLY A 495 -2.12 6.86 22.23
CA GLY A 495 -3.14 5.85 21.95
C GLY A 495 -2.57 4.63 21.24
N ASP A 496 -1.71 4.82 20.22
CA ASP A 496 -1.03 3.71 19.53
C ASP A 496 -0.17 2.86 20.50
N ALA A 497 0.49 3.49 21.46
CA ALA A 497 1.24 2.78 22.49
C ALA A 497 0.32 2.00 23.45
N LEU A 498 -0.84 2.55 23.80
CA LEU A 498 -1.86 1.85 24.57
C LEU A 498 -2.41 0.64 23.81
N LEU A 499 -2.75 0.78 22.53
CA LEU A 499 -3.21 -0.33 21.69
C LEU A 499 -2.17 -1.46 21.64
N ARG A 500 -0.88 -1.14 21.46
CA ARG A 500 0.19 -2.15 21.53
C ARG A 500 0.23 -2.85 22.88
N GLY A 501 0.12 -2.09 23.98
CA GLY A 501 0.10 -2.63 25.32
C GLY A 501 -1.08 -3.56 25.59
N VAL A 502 -2.27 -3.17 25.14
CA VAL A 502 -3.48 -3.98 25.25
C VAL A 502 -3.37 -5.27 24.42
N GLY A 503 -3.01 -5.15 23.15
CA GLY A 503 -2.84 -6.31 22.26
C GLY A 503 -1.80 -7.32 22.79
N SER A 504 -0.66 -6.85 23.28
CA SER A 504 0.38 -7.69 23.90
C SER A 504 -0.15 -8.40 25.15
N ARG A 505 -0.86 -7.66 26.01
CA ARG A 505 -1.41 -8.20 27.25
C ARG A 505 -2.52 -9.21 26.98
N LEU A 506 -3.44 -8.95 26.06
CA LEU A 506 -4.45 -9.91 25.65
C LEU A 506 -3.78 -11.19 25.14
N LYS A 507 -2.81 -11.09 24.25
CA LYS A 507 -2.09 -12.25 23.71
C LYS A 507 -1.39 -13.07 24.78
N SER A 508 -0.92 -12.44 25.88
CA SER A 508 -0.24 -13.15 26.97
C SER A 508 -1.20 -13.90 27.93
N PHE A 509 -2.50 -13.58 27.92
CA PHE A 509 -3.48 -14.15 28.85
C PHE A 509 -4.44 -15.14 28.22
N VAL A 510 -4.54 -15.19 26.89
CA VAL A 510 -5.32 -16.19 26.16
C VAL A 510 -4.54 -17.50 26.00
N PRO A 511 -5.22 -18.64 25.75
CA PRO A 511 -4.56 -19.88 25.37
C PRO A 511 -3.65 -19.72 24.16
N GLU A 512 -2.58 -20.53 24.08
CA GLU A 512 -1.57 -20.42 23.02
C GLU A 512 -2.15 -20.61 21.61
N ASP A 513 -3.19 -21.43 21.51
CA ASP A 513 -3.95 -21.68 20.28
C ASP A 513 -5.02 -20.63 19.98
N ALA A 514 -5.29 -19.66 20.87
CA ALA A 514 -6.29 -18.63 20.64
C ALA A 514 -5.85 -17.65 19.54
N LEU A 515 -6.80 -17.26 18.70
CA LEU A 515 -6.61 -16.20 17.74
C LEU A 515 -6.87 -14.86 18.42
N VAL A 516 -5.89 -13.95 18.33
CA VAL A 516 -6.02 -12.56 18.78
C VAL A 516 -5.81 -11.66 17.57
N ALA A 517 -6.75 -10.78 17.28
CA ALA A 517 -6.71 -9.88 16.15
C ALA A 517 -7.05 -8.44 16.54
N HIS A 518 -6.59 -7.50 15.75
CA HIS A 518 -6.92 -6.08 15.86
C HIS A 518 -7.49 -5.60 14.51
N PRO A 519 -8.81 -5.72 14.30
CA PRO A 519 -9.46 -5.36 13.03
C PRO A 519 -9.30 -3.90 12.64
N GLY A 520 -9.22 -3.00 13.63
CA GLY A 520 -9.05 -1.55 13.45
C GLY A 520 -9.57 -0.76 14.64
N ASP A 521 -9.38 0.54 14.60
CA ASP A 521 -9.76 1.52 15.64
C ASP A 521 -9.28 1.10 17.04
N ASP A 522 -10.19 0.91 18.00
CA ASP A 522 -9.97 0.53 19.39
C ASP A 522 -10.46 -0.88 19.73
N ALA A 523 -10.91 -1.65 18.72
CA ALA A 523 -11.49 -2.96 18.91
C ALA A 523 -10.50 -4.11 18.69
N PHE A 524 -10.46 -5.05 19.62
CA PHE A 524 -9.73 -6.32 19.51
C PHE A 524 -10.73 -7.46 19.40
N VAL A 525 -10.36 -8.50 18.65
CA VAL A 525 -11.21 -9.70 18.52
C VAL A 525 -10.40 -10.93 18.93
N LEU A 526 -11.03 -11.78 19.70
CA LEU A 526 -10.49 -13.05 20.16
C LEU A 526 -11.34 -14.19 19.59
N ALA A 527 -10.71 -15.33 19.26
CA ALA A 527 -11.42 -16.56 18.97
C ALA A 527 -10.64 -17.74 19.57
N PHE A 528 -11.34 -18.60 20.30
CA PHE A 528 -10.78 -19.80 20.90
C PHE A 528 -11.82 -20.93 20.91
N ALA A 529 -11.37 -22.17 21.10
CA ALA A 529 -12.26 -23.32 21.11
C ALA A 529 -13.37 -23.16 22.17
N GLN A 530 -14.59 -23.42 21.76
CA GLN A 530 -15.75 -23.31 22.65
C GLN A 530 -15.62 -24.29 23.82
N THR A 531 -15.80 -23.79 25.04
CA THR A 531 -15.83 -24.56 26.26
C THR A 531 -17.09 -24.18 27.04
N GLY A 532 -18.07 -25.09 27.09
CA GLY A 532 -19.27 -24.93 27.90
C GLY A 532 -20.42 -24.10 27.31
N THR A 533 -21.13 -23.40 28.16
CA THR A 533 -22.32 -22.59 27.84
C THR A 533 -21.93 -21.12 27.52
N VAL A 534 -22.95 -20.31 27.19
CA VAL A 534 -22.77 -18.86 27.00
C VAL A 534 -22.30 -18.19 28.29
N ASP A 535 -22.83 -18.62 29.44
CA ASP A 535 -22.45 -18.06 30.75
C ASP A 535 -21.00 -18.43 31.11
N ASP A 536 -20.54 -19.64 30.76
CA ASP A 536 -19.13 -20.03 30.92
C ASP A 536 -18.22 -19.17 30.03
N ALA A 537 -18.65 -18.84 28.84
CA ALA A 537 -17.90 -17.97 27.91
C ALA A 537 -17.83 -16.53 28.44
N ILE A 538 -18.93 -15.99 28.98
CA ILE A 538 -18.95 -14.69 29.65
C ILE A 538 -17.97 -14.68 30.82
N GLY A 539 -18.07 -15.68 31.73
CA GLY A 539 -17.17 -15.77 32.87
C GLY A 539 -15.69 -15.89 32.50
N ALA A 540 -15.37 -16.62 31.42
CA ALA A 540 -14.01 -16.72 30.91
C ALA A 540 -13.47 -15.37 30.39
N ILE A 541 -14.31 -14.61 29.71
CA ILE A 541 -13.94 -13.28 29.21
C ILE A 541 -13.84 -12.26 30.34
N GLU A 542 -14.76 -12.29 31.32
CA GLU A 542 -14.67 -11.43 32.51
C GLU A 542 -13.40 -11.69 33.31
N ALA A 543 -13.02 -12.95 33.51
CA ALA A 543 -11.77 -13.33 34.16
C ALA A 543 -10.55 -12.85 33.35
N LEU A 544 -10.59 -12.93 32.02
CA LEU A 544 -9.55 -12.41 31.13
C LEU A 544 -9.40 -10.88 31.27
N LEU A 545 -10.52 -10.15 31.17
CA LEU A 545 -10.53 -8.70 31.31
C LEU A 545 -10.09 -8.25 32.71
N GLY A 546 -10.54 -8.96 33.77
CA GLY A 546 -10.08 -8.73 35.12
C GLY A 546 -8.56 -8.81 35.25
N ARG A 547 -7.93 -9.86 34.69
CA ARG A 547 -6.46 -9.99 34.63
C ARG A 547 -5.81 -8.88 33.81
N CYS A 548 -6.46 -8.44 32.73
CA CYS A 548 -5.96 -7.34 31.91
C CYS A 548 -5.96 -6.00 32.64
N THR A 549 -6.93 -5.77 33.52
CA THR A 549 -7.12 -4.51 34.27
C THR A 549 -6.46 -4.53 35.65
N GLU A 550 -6.03 -5.67 36.18
CA GLU A 550 -5.40 -5.83 37.48
C GLU A 550 -4.19 -4.90 37.70
N ARG A 551 -3.44 -4.66 36.65
CA ARG A 551 -2.31 -3.73 36.67
C ARG A 551 -2.49 -2.64 35.60
N PRO A 552 -2.15 -1.37 35.92
CA PRO A 552 -2.21 -0.30 34.94
C PRO A 552 -1.27 -0.57 33.75
N PHE A 553 -1.57 0.02 32.62
CA PHE A 553 -0.69 0.03 31.47
C PHE A 553 0.36 1.13 31.63
N MET A 554 1.62 0.79 31.45
CA MET A 554 2.73 1.76 31.48
C MET A 554 2.96 2.31 30.08
N ILE A 555 2.46 3.50 29.83
CA ILE A 555 2.53 4.16 28.51
C ILE A 555 3.38 5.42 28.64
N GLN A 556 4.52 5.45 27.99
CA GLN A 556 5.46 6.60 28.04
C GLN A 556 5.83 7.05 29.47
N GLY A 557 5.87 6.13 30.42
CA GLY A 557 6.19 6.40 31.83
C GLY A 557 4.97 6.77 32.69
N GLU A 558 3.78 6.87 32.12
CA GLU A 558 2.54 7.11 32.84
C GLU A 558 1.74 5.82 33.07
N GLN A 559 1.02 5.75 34.20
CA GLN A 559 0.10 4.67 34.51
C GLN A 559 -1.29 4.98 33.92
N VAL A 560 -1.82 4.07 33.10
CA VAL A 560 -3.13 4.19 32.47
C VAL A 560 -4.00 3.03 32.91
N HIS A 561 -5.13 3.33 33.54
CA HIS A 561 -6.19 2.36 33.82
C HIS A 561 -7.17 2.33 32.66
N ALA A 562 -7.14 1.27 31.85
CA ALA A 562 -8.09 1.05 30.78
C ALA A 562 -9.28 0.23 31.29
N ARG A 563 -10.51 0.62 30.88
CA ARG A 563 -11.72 -0.19 31.01
C ARG A 563 -12.13 -0.71 29.66
N PHE A 564 -12.90 -1.77 29.66
CA PHE A 564 -13.29 -2.45 28.44
C PHE A 564 -14.78 -2.75 28.42
N HIS A 565 -15.39 -2.61 27.25
CA HIS A 565 -16.66 -3.25 26.93
C HIS A 565 -16.40 -4.44 26.02
N CYS A 566 -17.13 -5.50 26.19
CA CYS A 566 -16.94 -6.72 25.44
C CYS A 566 -18.25 -7.34 25.00
N SER A 567 -18.26 -7.86 23.78
CA SER A 567 -19.33 -8.76 23.30
C SER A 567 -18.80 -10.17 23.12
N VAL A 568 -19.64 -11.17 23.37
CA VAL A 568 -19.33 -12.59 23.23
C VAL A 568 -20.35 -13.26 22.31
N LEU A 569 -19.88 -14.12 21.40
CA LEU A 569 -20.69 -14.89 20.48
C LEU A 569 -20.13 -16.31 20.33
N MET A 570 -21.01 -17.30 20.30
CA MET A 570 -20.66 -18.72 20.07
C MET A 570 -21.02 -19.14 18.64
N ALA A 571 -20.04 -19.52 17.86
CA ALA A 571 -20.23 -19.99 16.49
C ALA A 571 -19.90 -21.49 16.37
N PRO A 572 -20.67 -22.27 15.61
CA PRO A 572 -21.74 -21.85 14.69
C PRO A 572 -23.13 -21.75 15.33
N LEU A 573 -23.26 -21.87 16.66
CA LEU A 573 -24.54 -21.91 17.35
C LEU A 573 -25.40 -20.66 17.13
N GLN A 574 -24.79 -19.47 17.26
CA GLN A 574 -25.47 -18.17 17.19
C GLN A 574 -25.29 -17.48 15.83
N ALA A 575 -24.21 -17.78 15.08
CA ALA A 575 -23.95 -17.29 13.75
C ALA A 575 -23.02 -18.24 12.98
N GLN A 576 -23.23 -18.39 11.68
CA GLN A 576 -22.55 -19.40 10.85
C GLN A 576 -21.58 -18.81 9.82
N THR A 577 -21.70 -17.53 9.51
CA THR A 577 -20.83 -16.87 8.54
C THR A 577 -20.01 -15.78 9.20
N PRO A 578 -18.79 -15.47 8.73
CA PRO A 578 -17.97 -14.40 9.28
C PRO A 578 -18.67 -13.04 9.36
N ASP A 579 -19.46 -12.71 8.34
CA ASP A 579 -20.25 -11.46 8.33
C ASP A 579 -21.32 -11.46 9.41
N ALA A 580 -22.05 -12.57 9.59
CA ALA A 580 -23.06 -12.69 10.65
C ALA A 580 -22.43 -12.64 12.05
N ILE A 581 -21.25 -13.26 12.22
CA ILE A 581 -20.49 -13.22 13.46
C ILE A 581 -20.06 -11.80 13.78
N GLU A 582 -19.47 -11.10 12.81
CA GLU A 582 -19.00 -9.72 12.98
C GLU A 582 -20.17 -8.78 13.29
N HIS A 583 -21.26 -8.83 12.54
CA HIS A 583 -22.46 -8.03 12.80
C HIS A 583 -23.07 -8.35 14.17
N GLY A 584 -23.06 -9.61 14.57
CA GLY A 584 -23.56 -10.02 15.88
C GLY A 584 -22.72 -9.47 17.02
N LEU A 585 -21.38 -9.54 16.89
CA LEU A 585 -20.46 -8.98 17.89
C LEU A 585 -20.59 -7.47 18.01
N VAL A 586 -20.66 -6.76 16.88
CA VAL A 586 -20.84 -5.30 16.87
C VAL A 586 -22.16 -4.89 17.53
N ALA A 587 -23.25 -5.61 17.24
CA ALA A 587 -24.55 -5.33 17.84
C ALA A 587 -24.55 -5.53 19.37
N ALA A 588 -23.99 -6.64 19.84
CA ALA A 588 -23.88 -6.91 21.27
C ALA A 588 -22.90 -5.96 21.99
N LEU A 589 -21.83 -5.53 21.31
CA LEU A 589 -20.89 -4.55 21.86
C LEU A 589 -21.55 -3.18 22.03
N ALA A 590 -22.30 -2.72 21.03
CA ALA A 590 -23.05 -1.47 21.11
C ALA A 590 -24.07 -1.49 22.26
N GLU A 591 -24.69 -2.63 22.50
CA GLU A 591 -25.59 -2.84 23.64
C GLU A 591 -24.82 -2.80 24.98
N ALA A 592 -23.66 -3.48 25.07
CA ALA A 592 -22.79 -3.44 26.25
C ALA A 592 -22.39 -2.02 26.63
N GLN A 593 -22.01 -1.23 25.62
CA GLN A 593 -21.66 0.20 25.79
C GLN A 593 -22.85 1.04 26.25
N SER A 594 -24.03 0.77 25.70
CA SER A 594 -25.25 1.55 26.05
C SER A 594 -25.75 1.26 27.46
N LEU A 595 -25.57 0.03 27.94
CA LEU A 595 -25.95 -0.41 29.28
C LEU A 595 -24.84 -0.23 30.31
N ASP A 596 -23.67 0.28 29.93
CA ASP A 596 -22.43 0.32 30.74
C ASP A 596 -22.10 -1.03 31.39
N HIS A 597 -22.32 -2.12 30.62
CA HIS A 597 -22.07 -3.48 31.08
C HIS A 597 -20.72 -3.99 30.51
N PRO A 598 -19.85 -4.55 31.35
CA PRO A 598 -18.51 -4.91 30.88
C PRO A 598 -18.49 -6.03 29.83
N VAL A 599 -19.39 -7.05 29.94
CA VAL A 599 -19.44 -8.15 29.00
C VAL A 599 -20.89 -8.53 28.71
N LEU A 600 -21.30 -8.55 27.45
CA LEU A 600 -22.62 -9.05 27.04
C LEU A 600 -22.48 -10.10 25.93
N ALA A 601 -23.32 -11.14 26.03
CA ALA A 601 -23.46 -12.11 24.94
C ALA A 601 -24.38 -11.58 23.84
N PHE A 602 -24.09 -11.98 22.61
CA PHE A 602 -24.97 -11.74 21.48
C PHE A 602 -26.37 -12.35 21.71
N THR A 603 -27.37 -11.55 21.43
CA THR A 603 -28.77 -11.97 21.34
C THR A 603 -29.38 -11.49 20.02
N GLU A 604 -30.37 -12.22 19.52
CA GLU A 604 -31.08 -11.76 18.32
C GLU A 604 -31.80 -10.42 18.57
N GLY A 605 -32.19 -10.15 19.82
CA GLY A 605 -32.72 -8.86 20.22
C GLY A 605 -31.71 -7.70 20.06
N ALA A 606 -30.45 -7.93 20.39
CA ALA A 606 -29.39 -6.92 20.18
C ALA A 606 -29.23 -6.54 18.68
N ARG A 607 -29.26 -7.54 17.82
CA ARG A 607 -29.24 -7.36 16.36
C ARG A 607 -30.43 -6.54 15.87
N GLN A 608 -31.61 -6.86 16.34
CA GLN A 608 -32.82 -6.12 15.99
C GLN A 608 -32.79 -4.67 16.47
N ARG A 609 -32.31 -4.43 17.70
CA ARG A 609 -32.14 -3.07 18.25
C ARG A 609 -31.11 -2.27 17.43
N MET A 610 -30.00 -2.88 17.02
CA MET A 610 -29.01 -2.21 16.19
C MET A 610 -29.55 -1.86 14.79
N ALA A 611 -30.25 -2.79 14.14
CA ALA A 611 -30.90 -2.54 12.85
C ALA A 611 -31.94 -1.42 12.98
N ARG A 612 -32.74 -1.44 14.05
CA ARG A 612 -33.70 -0.41 14.37
C ARG A 612 -33.08 0.96 14.55
N ARG A 613 -31.92 1.02 15.22
CA ARG A 613 -31.18 2.26 15.43
C ARG A 613 -30.71 2.88 14.11
N VAL A 614 -30.23 2.07 13.18
CA VAL A 614 -29.78 2.54 11.84
C VAL A 614 -30.97 3.10 11.05
N GLU A 615 -32.15 2.45 11.12
CA GLU A 615 -33.36 2.96 10.49
C GLU A 615 -33.77 4.31 11.09
N LEU A 616 -33.80 4.40 12.42
CA LEU A 616 -34.12 5.64 13.12
C LEU A 616 -33.14 6.78 12.76
N GLU A 617 -31.84 6.50 12.70
CA GLU A 617 -30.85 7.50 12.32
C GLU A 617 -31.11 8.08 10.91
N ARG A 618 -31.46 7.19 9.97
CA ARG A 618 -31.77 7.61 8.60
C ARG A 618 -33.00 8.53 8.58
N ASP A 619 -34.06 8.11 9.27
CA ASP A 619 -35.37 8.80 9.22
C ASP A 619 -35.32 10.12 10.01
N LEU A 620 -34.60 10.18 11.12
CA LEU A 620 -34.40 11.39 11.94
C LEU A 620 -33.70 12.53 11.18
N ARG A 621 -32.85 12.22 10.17
CA ARG A 621 -32.18 13.26 9.36
C ARG A 621 -33.16 14.18 8.65
N LEU A 622 -34.32 13.69 8.28
CA LEU A 622 -35.36 14.44 7.56
C LEU A 622 -36.51 14.87 8.46
N ALA A 623 -36.64 14.33 9.67
CA ALA A 623 -37.78 14.55 10.56
C ALA A 623 -37.98 16.01 10.93
N LEU A 624 -36.92 16.81 11.09
CA LEU A 624 -37.01 18.24 11.40
C LEU A 624 -37.52 19.04 10.19
N GLU A 625 -37.08 18.74 8.99
CA GLU A 625 -37.50 19.38 7.74
C GLU A 625 -38.96 19.05 7.40
N HIS A 626 -39.38 17.81 7.67
CA HIS A 626 -40.70 17.32 7.40
C HIS A 626 -41.74 17.68 8.48
N ASN A 627 -41.33 18.44 9.56
CA ASN A 627 -42.17 18.79 10.71
C ASN A 627 -42.80 17.58 11.42
N GLU A 628 -42.03 16.51 11.58
CA GLU A 628 -42.49 15.29 12.22
C GLU A 628 -42.35 15.34 13.75
N PHE A 629 -41.66 16.35 14.30
CA PHE A 629 -41.60 16.59 15.73
C PHE A 629 -42.76 17.43 16.22
N GLU A 630 -43.27 17.03 17.39
CA GLU A 630 -44.29 17.78 18.10
C GLU A 630 -43.95 17.92 19.59
N LEU A 631 -44.45 18.99 20.22
CA LEU A 631 -44.26 19.25 21.63
C LEU A 631 -45.51 18.78 22.42
N HIS A 632 -45.27 17.98 23.43
CA HIS A 632 -46.25 17.61 24.44
C HIS A 632 -45.90 18.33 25.73
N LEU A 633 -46.92 18.64 26.52
CA LEU A 633 -46.77 19.27 27.82
C LEU A 633 -47.30 18.37 28.92
N GLN A 634 -46.51 18.21 29.98
CA GLN A 634 -46.94 17.52 31.19
C GLN A 634 -47.06 18.50 32.37
N PRO A 635 -48.17 18.58 33.04
CA PRO A 635 -48.36 19.54 34.11
C PRO A 635 -47.55 19.21 35.37
N LYS A 636 -47.03 20.28 36.03
CA LYS A 636 -46.46 20.24 37.39
C LYS A 636 -47.41 20.98 38.33
N TYR A 637 -47.70 20.39 39.46
CA TYR A 637 -48.61 21.00 40.45
C TYR A 637 -47.93 21.18 41.81
N GLY A 638 -48.21 22.27 42.47
CA GLY A 638 -47.80 22.47 43.86
C GLY A 638 -48.40 21.39 44.76
N ALA A 639 -47.54 20.69 45.49
CA ALA A 639 -47.90 19.50 46.29
C ALA A 639 -48.99 19.80 47.33
N VAL A 640 -48.94 20.98 47.91
CA VAL A 640 -49.90 21.45 48.93
C VAL A 640 -51.04 22.25 48.31
N SER A 641 -50.73 23.17 47.40
CA SER A 641 -51.71 24.06 46.80
C SER A 641 -52.62 23.41 45.79
N GLY A 642 -52.15 22.36 45.13
CA GLY A 642 -52.83 21.71 44.01
C GLY A 642 -52.97 22.59 42.79
N GLN A 643 -52.30 23.75 42.78
CA GLN A 643 -52.32 24.68 41.63
C GLN A 643 -51.23 24.34 40.62
N LEU A 644 -51.50 24.63 39.37
CA LEU A 644 -50.53 24.46 38.29
C LEU A 644 -49.34 25.43 38.52
N THR A 645 -48.09 24.90 38.66
CA THR A 645 -46.88 25.71 38.88
C THR A 645 -46.04 25.80 37.61
N GLY A 646 -46.14 24.81 36.73
CA GLY A 646 -45.37 24.73 35.50
C GLY A 646 -45.84 23.60 34.59
N ALA A 647 -45.18 23.44 33.49
CA ALA A 647 -45.34 22.25 32.65
C ALA A 647 -43.96 21.88 32.03
N GLU A 648 -43.68 20.62 31.96
CA GLU A 648 -42.51 20.09 31.28
C GLU A 648 -42.82 19.90 29.79
N VAL A 649 -41.87 20.35 28.96
CA VAL A 649 -41.96 20.21 27.50
C VAL A 649 -41.26 18.94 27.08
N LEU A 650 -42.03 18.02 26.60
CA LEU A 650 -41.60 16.69 26.20
C LEU A 650 -41.65 16.57 24.69
N LEU A 651 -40.51 16.29 24.07
CA LEU A 651 -40.39 16.06 22.62
C LEU A 651 -41.08 14.76 22.24
N ARG A 652 -41.85 14.76 21.15
CA ARG A 652 -42.45 13.58 20.55
C ARG A 652 -42.13 13.58 19.06
N TRP A 653 -41.95 12.37 18.53
CA TRP A 653 -41.74 12.17 17.11
C TRP A 653 -42.89 11.37 16.51
N ARG A 654 -43.64 12.03 15.61
CA ARG A 654 -44.74 11.38 14.86
C ARG A 654 -44.21 10.93 13.50
N HIS A 655 -43.71 9.68 13.49
CA HIS A 655 -43.18 9.09 12.28
C HIS A 655 -44.30 8.75 11.29
N PRO A 656 -44.20 9.07 9.98
CA PRO A 656 -45.29 8.88 9.00
C PRO A 656 -45.81 7.45 8.88
N ALA A 657 -44.93 6.46 8.98
CA ALA A 657 -45.32 5.02 8.85
C ALA A 657 -45.54 4.31 10.20
N GLN A 658 -44.93 4.82 11.30
CA GLN A 658 -44.90 4.08 12.57
C GLN A 658 -45.77 4.74 13.68
N GLY A 659 -46.29 5.93 13.40
CA GLY A 659 -47.04 6.70 14.40
C GLY A 659 -46.05 7.34 15.41
N LEU A 660 -46.43 7.37 16.68
CA LEU A 660 -45.66 8.02 17.73
C LEU A 660 -44.52 7.10 18.19
N VAL A 661 -43.28 7.50 17.91
CA VAL A 661 -42.05 6.79 18.31
C VAL A 661 -41.67 7.19 19.75
N SER A 662 -41.22 6.24 20.54
CA SER A 662 -40.82 6.47 21.94
C SER A 662 -39.58 7.37 22.04
N PRO A 663 -39.60 8.39 22.92
CA PRO A 663 -38.39 9.21 23.19
C PRO A 663 -37.19 8.40 23.61
N ALA A 664 -37.36 7.33 24.35
CA ALA A 664 -36.28 6.41 24.77
C ALA A 664 -35.58 5.73 23.58
N GLU A 665 -36.24 5.62 22.41
CA GLU A 665 -35.63 5.05 21.20
C GLU A 665 -34.87 6.10 20.39
N PHE A 666 -35.43 7.30 20.21
CA PHE A 666 -34.87 8.26 19.24
C PHE A 666 -33.99 9.35 19.86
N ILE A 667 -34.20 9.74 21.14
CA ILE A 667 -33.34 10.76 21.77
C ILE A 667 -31.88 10.33 21.83
N PRO A 668 -31.52 9.10 22.25
CA PRO A 668 -30.13 8.64 22.21
C PRO A 668 -29.51 8.72 20.81
N VAL A 669 -30.28 8.42 19.76
CA VAL A 669 -29.81 8.53 18.37
C VAL A 669 -29.56 9.98 17.99
N LEU A 670 -30.42 10.91 18.39
CA LEU A 670 -30.22 12.36 18.17
C LEU A 670 -28.95 12.86 18.89
N GLU A 671 -28.69 12.37 20.10
CA GLU A 671 -27.50 12.71 20.88
C GLU A 671 -26.24 12.17 20.21
N ASP A 672 -26.18 10.90 19.85
CA ASP A 672 -25.00 10.28 19.26
C ASP A 672 -24.64 10.85 17.90
N THR A 673 -25.63 11.18 17.09
CA THR A 673 -25.42 11.81 15.78
C THR A 673 -25.16 13.32 15.85
N GLY A 674 -25.49 13.96 16.96
CA GLY A 674 -25.42 15.43 17.14
C GLY A 674 -26.61 16.21 16.61
N MET A 675 -27.61 15.53 16.08
CA MET A 675 -28.85 16.17 15.61
C MET A 675 -29.65 16.79 16.79
N ILE A 676 -29.42 16.34 18.02
CA ILE A 676 -30.03 16.87 19.23
C ILE A 676 -29.83 18.40 19.37
N VAL A 677 -28.72 18.95 18.85
CA VAL A 677 -28.44 20.39 18.91
C VAL A 677 -29.47 21.21 18.10
N ALA A 678 -29.78 20.75 16.90
CA ALA A 678 -30.76 21.38 16.02
C ALA A 678 -32.19 21.20 16.56
N VAL A 679 -32.49 19.96 17.01
CA VAL A 679 -33.80 19.64 17.59
C VAL A 679 -34.04 20.42 18.90
N GLY A 680 -33.05 20.49 19.79
CA GLY A 680 -33.13 21.25 21.03
C GLY A 680 -33.35 22.77 20.80
N ALA A 681 -32.67 23.34 19.77
CA ALA A 681 -32.96 24.70 19.35
C ALA A 681 -34.41 24.85 18.89
N TRP A 682 -34.95 23.91 18.12
CA TRP A 682 -36.34 23.90 17.68
C TRP A 682 -37.31 23.79 18.88
N VAL A 683 -37.02 22.91 19.86
CA VAL A 683 -37.81 22.78 21.10
C VAL A 683 -37.83 24.10 21.87
N ARG A 684 -36.70 24.74 22.09
CA ARG A 684 -36.60 26.04 22.80
C ARG A 684 -37.40 27.15 22.11
N HIS A 685 -37.31 27.26 20.78
CA HIS A 685 -38.11 28.19 20.02
C HIS A 685 -39.60 27.91 20.16
N GLY A 686 -40.01 26.66 20.10
CA GLY A 686 -41.36 26.22 20.30
C GLY A 686 -41.88 26.58 21.69
N SER A 687 -41.09 26.27 22.73
CA SER A 687 -41.41 26.53 24.13
C SER A 687 -41.64 28.04 24.42
N LEU A 688 -40.76 28.90 23.91
CA LEU A 688 -40.92 30.35 24.07
C LEU A 688 -42.12 30.90 23.33
N ARG A 689 -42.51 30.35 22.18
CA ARG A 689 -43.76 30.71 21.49
C ARG A 689 -44.97 30.39 22.34
N ILE A 690 -44.96 29.20 22.97
CA ILE A 690 -46.03 28.77 23.88
C ILE A 690 -46.05 29.69 25.09
N ALA A 691 -44.94 29.93 25.74
CA ALA A 691 -44.83 30.82 26.92
C ALA A 691 -45.36 32.23 26.65
N ARG A 692 -45.01 32.86 25.51
CA ARG A 692 -45.56 34.15 25.09
C ARG A 692 -47.07 34.13 24.93
N ARG A 693 -47.63 33.09 24.33
CA ARG A 693 -49.08 32.91 24.17
C ARG A 693 -49.77 32.84 25.54
N TRP A 694 -49.15 32.20 26.52
CA TRP A 694 -49.65 32.10 27.87
C TRP A 694 -49.53 33.43 28.63
N GLN A 695 -48.40 34.11 28.53
CA GLN A 695 -48.23 35.45 29.10
C GLN A 695 -49.28 36.48 28.57
N ALA A 696 -49.57 36.42 27.27
CA ALA A 696 -50.58 37.24 26.66
C ALA A 696 -52.01 36.97 27.23
N ARG A 697 -52.23 35.78 27.81
CA ARG A 697 -53.42 35.36 28.51
C ARG A 697 -53.37 35.62 30.01
N GLY A 698 -52.32 36.26 30.53
CA GLY A 698 -52.11 36.52 31.96
C GLY A 698 -51.63 35.32 32.77
N LEU A 699 -51.25 34.22 32.11
CA LEU A 699 -50.74 33.03 32.76
C LEU A 699 -49.23 33.16 33.00
N GLY A 700 -48.81 33.14 34.26
CA GLY A 700 -47.39 33.21 34.67
C GLY A 700 -46.68 31.86 34.78
N THR A 701 -47.25 30.83 34.15
CA THR A 701 -46.77 29.43 34.22
C THR A 701 -45.45 29.24 33.46
N ARG A 702 -44.47 28.56 34.05
CA ARG A 702 -43.14 28.26 33.44
C ARG A 702 -43.20 27.02 32.61
N LEU A 703 -42.33 26.95 31.59
CA LEU A 703 -42.09 25.77 30.78
C LEU A 703 -40.69 25.23 31.06
N ALA A 704 -40.64 24.01 31.50
CA ALA A 704 -39.37 23.29 31.72
C ALA A 704 -38.93 22.61 30.44
N VAL A 705 -37.63 22.78 30.09
CA VAL A 705 -37.04 22.28 28.86
C VAL A 705 -35.75 21.51 29.18
N ASN A 706 -35.68 20.25 28.76
CA ASN A 706 -34.52 19.41 28.90
C ASN A 706 -33.38 19.89 27.98
N VAL A 707 -32.14 19.87 28.49
CA VAL A 707 -30.92 20.21 27.74
C VAL A 707 -29.93 19.07 27.80
N SER A 708 -29.52 18.59 26.63
CA SER A 708 -28.58 17.47 26.51
C SER A 708 -27.12 17.90 26.78
N ALA A 709 -26.28 16.89 27.13
CA ALA A 709 -24.84 17.07 27.29
C ALA A 709 -24.17 17.71 26.07
N ARG A 710 -24.62 17.34 24.91
CA ARG A 710 -24.05 17.78 23.64
C ARG A 710 -24.37 19.22 23.30
N GLU A 711 -25.55 19.68 23.71
CA GLU A 711 -25.94 21.08 23.58
C GLU A 711 -25.12 21.96 24.53
N LEU A 712 -25.02 21.59 25.81
CA LEU A 712 -24.28 22.34 26.83
C LEU A 712 -22.81 22.52 26.47
N ARG A 713 -22.22 21.55 25.78
CA ARG A 713 -20.80 21.56 25.29
C ARG A 713 -20.59 22.43 24.05
N GLN A 714 -21.61 22.95 23.39
CA GLN A 714 -21.46 23.83 22.23
C GLN A 714 -20.77 25.14 22.63
N VAL A 715 -19.80 25.57 21.80
CA VAL A 715 -19.03 26.81 22.07
C VAL A 715 -19.93 28.03 22.17
N ASN A 716 -20.99 28.09 21.37
CA ASN A 716 -21.90 29.22 21.30
C ASN A 716 -23.27 28.97 21.97
N PHE A 717 -23.36 28.04 22.90
CA PHE A 717 -24.60 27.63 23.54
C PHE A 717 -25.31 28.84 24.20
N ILE A 718 -24.60 29.61 25.03
CA ILE A 718 -25.14 30.80 25.69
C ILE A 718 -25.48 31.87 24.68
N GLY A 719 -24.65 32.16 23.67
CA GLY A 719 -24.95 33.12 22.63
C GLY A 719 -26.24 32.79 21.88
N ASN A 720 -26.51 31.50 21.67
CA ASN A 720 -27.78 31.06 21.08
C ASN A 720 -28.99 31.31 22.00
N TYR A 721 -28.83 31.12 23.32
CA TYR A 721 -29.88 31.46 24.30
C TYR A 721 -30.10 32.99 24.36
N GLU A 722 -29.06 33.81 24.42
CA GLU A 722 -29.13 35.28 24.41
C GLU A 722 -29.88 35.80 23.18
N ALA A 723 -29.50 35.31 21.99
CA ALA A 723 -30.16 35.66 20.74
C ALA A 723 -31.65 35.27 20.73
N LEU A 724 -31.93 34.07 21.22
CA LEU A 724 -33.28 33.51 21.31
C LEU A 724 -34.16 34.36 22.25
N LEU A 725 -33.69 34.69 23.45
CA LEU A 725 -34.43 35.46 24.43
C LEU A 725 -34.63 36.93 23.99
N THR A 726 -33.62 37.52 23.33
CA THR A 726 -33.74 38.89 22.76
C THR A 726 -34.84 38.97 21.71
N THR A 727 -35.00 37.92 20.90
CA THR A 727 -35.98 37.91 19.79
C THR A 727 -37.33 37.32 20.18
N ALA A 728 -37.34 36.36 21.09
CA ALA A 728 -38.49 35.48 21.31
C ALA A 728 -39.09 35.50 22.73
N GLY A 729 -38.55 36.17 23.76
CA GLY A 729 -39.21 36.21 25.06
C GLY A 729 -38.36 36.53 26.28
N ASP A 730 -38.97 36.44 27.46
CA ASP A 730 -38.37 36.60 28.78
C ASP A 730 -37.85 35.26 29.31
N GLY A 731 -36.58 35.19 29.74
CA GLY A 731 -35.98 34.04 30.34
C GLY A 731 -36.74 33.48 31.55
N ARG A 732 -37.50 34.35 32.24
CA ARG A 732 -38.32 33.94 33.41
C ARG A 732 -39.41 32.94 33.05
N ALA A 733 -39.78 32.80 31.79
CA ALA A 733 -40.77 31.85 31.32
C ALA A 733 -40.20 30.43 31.13
N LEU A 734 -38.88 30.26 31.14
CA LEU A 734 -38.21 29.00 30.96
C LEU A 734 -37.56 28.49 32.26
N GLU A 735 -37.68 27.18 32.47
CA GLU A 735 -36.89 26.38 33.40
C GLU A 735 -36.02 25.47 32.56
N VAL A 736 -34.72 25.43 32.81
CA VAL A 736 -33.75 24.61 32.10
C VAL A 736 -33.43 23.41 32.97
N GLU A 737 -33.79 22.20 32.51
CA GLU A 737 -33.55 20.96 33.19
C GLU A 737 -32.28 20.31 32.66
N ILE A 738 -31.37 19.88 33.57
CA ILE A 738 -30.07 19.32 33.26
C ILE A 738 -29.81 18.17 34.23
N THR A 739 -29.49 17.01 33.68
CA THR A 739 -29.25 15.81 34.48
C THR A 739 -27.99 15.94 35.35
N GLU A 740 -28.00 15.28 36.51
CA GLU A 740 -26.88 15.27 37.45
C GLU A 740 -25.56 14.82 36.82
N SER A 741 -25.61 13.71 36.07
CA SER A 741 -24.44 13.10 35.43
C SER A 741 -23.74 14.05 34.43
N LEU A 742 -24.52 14.89 33.77
CA LEU A 742 -24.03 15.87 32.81
C LEU A 742 -23.19 16.97 33.46
N LEU A 743 -23.60 17.37 34.65
CA LEU A 743 -22.92 18.44 35.41
C LEU A 743 -21.55 17.97 35.92
N MET A 744 -21.37 16.68 36.14
CA MET A 744 -20.14 16.12 36.70
C MET A 744 -19.00 15.96 35.69
N ASP A 745 -19.27 15.96 34.38
CA ASP A 745 -18.23 15.80 33.34
C ASP A 745 -17.22 16.95 33.29
N ASP A 746 -17.69 18.21 33.48
CA ASP A 746 -16.86 19.43 33.53
C ASP A 746 -17.55 20.49 34.41
N ILE A 747 -17.33 20.34 35.72
CA ILE A 747 -18.07 21.12 36.73
C ILE A 747 -17.87 22.62 36.60
N GLU A 748 -16.63 23.09 36.45
CA GLU A 748 -16.33 24.53 36.45
C GLU A 748 -16.96 25.22 35.21
N ARG A 749 -16.90 24.54 34.07
CA ARG A 749 -17.57 25.03 32.85
C ARG A 749 -19.08 24.99 33.02
N SER A 750 -19.65 23.94 33.57
CA SER A 750 -21.08 23.81 33.83
C SER A 750 -21.55 24.95 34.74
N ILE A 751 -20.89 25.22 35.87
CA ILE A 751 -21.21 26.33 36.77
C ILE A 751 -21.24 27.68 36.00
N SER A 752 -20.20 27.95 35.21
CA SER A 752 -20.11 29.19 34.42
C SER A 752 -21.27 29.33 33.44
N VAL A 753 -21.66 28.27 32.75
CA VAL A 753 -22.78 28.25 31.79
C VAL A 753 -24.12 28.48 32.52
N LEU A 754 -24.33 27.78 33.66
CA LEU A 754 -25.56 27.92 34.45
C LEU A 754 -25.72 29.30 35.04
N GLN A 755 -24.65 29.93 35.56
CA GLN A 755 -24.67 31.31 36.05
C GLN A 755 -25.11 32.31 34.96
N ARG A 756 -24.64 32.10 33.73
CA ARG A 756 -25.06 32.93 32.60
C ARG A 756 -26.53 32.75 32.24
N LEU A 757 -26.99 31.50 32.19
CA LEU A 757 -28.44 31.23 31.95
C LEU A 757 -29.31 31.86 33.02
N ARG A 758 -28.90 31.76 34.28
CA ARG A 758 -29.62 32.41 35.42
C ARG A 758 -29.61 33.95 35.32
N ALA A 759 -28.48 34.53 34.87
CA ALA A 759 -28.41 35.97 34.61
C ALA A 759 -29.35 36.42 33.48
N LEU A 760 -29.68 35.53 32.53
CA LEU A 760 -30.67 35.76 31.48
C LEU A 760 -32.13 35.60 32.00
N GLY A 761 -32.31 35.26 33.29
CA GLY A 761 -33.61 35.08 33.92
C GLY A 761 -34.15 33.66 33.95
N CYS A 762 -33.46 32.69 33.34
CA CYS A 762 -33.90 31.29 33.33
C CYS A 762 -33.78 30.69 34.75
N ARG A 763 -34.76 29.88 35.13
CA ARG A 763 -34.67 29.02 36.30
C ARG A 763 -33.92 27.74 35.94
N ILE A 764 -33.13 27.18 36.83
CA ILE A 764 -32.32 25.96 36.61
C ILE A 764 -32.81 24.87 37.51
N ALA A 765 -33.11 23.68 36.94
CA ALA A 765 -33.48 22.49 37.67
C ALA A 765 -32.42 21.39 37.42
N ILE A 766 -32.01 20.71 38.48
CA ILE A 766 -31.18 19.52 38.41
C ILE A 766 -32.09 18.30 38.29
N ASP A 767 -31.93 17.55 37.21
CA ASP A 767 -32.81 16.42 36.86
C ASP A 767 -32.14 15.06 37.19
N ASP A 768 -32.96 14.01 37.31
CA ASP A 768 -32.56 12.61 37.59
C ASP A 768 -31.70 12.48 38.86
N PHE A 769 -31.97 13.31 39.88
CA PHE A 769 -31.16 13.35 41.09
C PHE A 769 -31.22 12.08 41.91
N GLY A 770 -30.02 11.51 42.24
CA GLY A 770 -29.85 10.32 43.07
C GLY A 770 -29.52 9.05 42.28
N THR A 771 -29.54 9.10 40.94
CA THR A 771 -29.15 7.98 40.08
C THR A 771 -27.65 7.94 39.84
N GLY A 772 -26.89 9.03 40.16
CA GLY A 772 -25.46 9.19 39.96
C GLY A 772 -24.64 9.24 41.27
N TYR A 773 -23.32 9.48 41.11
CA TYR A 773 -22.39 9.69 42.23
C TYR A 773 -22.40 11.16 42.67
N SER A 774 -23.38 11.56 43.46
CA SER A 774 -23.47 12.92 43.99
C SER A 774 -22.43 13.20 45.08
N SER A 775 -21.46 14.06 44.77
CA SER A 775 -20.69 14.70 45.82
C SER A 775 -21.45 15.93 46.35
N LEU A 776 -21.96 15.85 47.56
CA LEU A 776 -22.66 16.95 48.24
C LEU A 776 -21.90 18.29 48.20
N SER A 777 -20.55 18.25 48.11
CA SER A 777 -19.72 19.46 48.03
C SER A 777 -19.89 20.22 46.71
N TYR A 778 -20.34 19.58 45.65
CA TYR A 778 -20.59 20.26 44.37
C TYR A 778 -22.02 20.79 44.26
N LEU A 779 -22.98 20.06 44.79
CA LEU A 779 -24.38 20.47 44.76
C LEU A 779 -24.55 21.89 45.36
N SER A 780 -23.86 22.18 46.45
CA SER A 780 -23.88 23.49 47.13
C SER A 780 -23.26 24.64 46.30
N ARG A 781 -22.49 24.33 45.25
CA ARG A 781 -21.83 25.30 44.35
C ARG A 781 -22.61 25.56 43.06
N LEU A 782 -23.56 24.68 42.73
CA LEU A 782 -24.36 24.80 41.53
C LEU A 782 -25.38 25.94 41.68
N PRO A 783 -25.51 26.79 40.69
CA PRO A 783 -26.50 27.88 40.71
C PRO A 783 -27.88 27.35 40.31
N ALA A 784 -28.37 26.31 40.99
CA ALA A 784 -29.68 25.71 40.75
C ALA A 784 -30.79 26.39 41.55
N ASP A 785 -32.03 26.25 41.11
CA ASP A 785 -33.24 26.79 41.75
C ASP A 785 -34.18 25.63 42.14
N ALA A 786 -34.08 24.48 41.50
CA ALA A 786 -34.93 23.33 41.76
C ALA A 786 -34.12 22.02 41.65
N LEU A 787 -34.62 20.98 42.30
CA LEU A 787 -34.09 19.64 42.25
C LEU A 787 -35.27 18.68 41.97
N LYS A 788 -35.12 17.83 40.95
CA LYS A 788 -36.15 16.80 40.57
C LYS A 788 -35.69 15.46 41.08
N ILE A 789 -36.60 14.77 41.80
CA ILE A 789 -36.39 13.44 42.30
C ILE A 789 -36.81 12.45 41.20
N ASP A 790 -35.89 11.62 40.77
CA ASP A 790 -36.13 10.62 39.72
C ASP A 790 -37.26 9.66 40.05
N GLN A 791 -38.01 9.27 39.03
CA GLN A 791 -39.14 8.34 39.10
C GLN A 791 -38.77 7.01 39.83
N SER A 792 -37.55 6.47 39.66
CA SER A 792 -37.15 5.19 40.23
C SER A 792 -37.20 5.18 41.77
N PHE A 793 -37.07 6.32 42.42
CA PHE A 793 -37.26 6.50 43.85
C PHE A 793 -38.73 6.63 44.21
N VAL A 794 -39.52 7.34 43.44
CA VAL A 794 -40.94 7.54 43.64
C VAL A 794 -41.72 6.24 43.49
N ASP A 795 -41.32 5.40 42.51
CA ASP A 795 -41.97 4.09 42.27
C ASP A 795 -41.89 3.13 43.47
N ARG A 796 -40.81 3.19 44.20
CA ARG A 796 -40.57 2.33 45.40
C ARG A 796 -40.98 2.98 46.72
N LEU A 797 -41.43 4.20 46.69
CA LEU A 797 -41.69 5.02 47.90
C LEU A 797 -42.73 4.37 48.84
N ALA A 798 -43.75 3.72 48.30
CA ALA A 798 -44.82 3.09 49.09
C ALA A 798 -44.46 1.71 49.57
N THR A 799 -43.42 1.04 49.04
CA THR A 799 -43.08 -0.36 49.29
C THR A 799 -41.76 -0.56 50.03
N ASP A 800 -40.83 0.40 49.98
CA ASP A 800 -39.49 0.31 50.55
C ASP A 800 -39.22 1.45 51.55
N THR A 801 -39.09 1.10 52.82
CA THR A 801 -38.80 2.05 53.90
C THR A 801 -37.43 2.70 53.80
N SER A 802 -36.45 2.04 53.15
CA SER A 802 -35.13 2.61 52.91
C SER A 802 -35.18 3.72 51.87
N THR A 803 -35.96 3.50 50.82
CA THR A 803 -36.23 4.49 49.78
C THR A 803 -37.00 5.70 50.33
N LEU A 804 -37.98 5.44 51.21
CA LEU A 804 -38.71 6.51 51.88
C LEU A 804 -37.78 7.41 52.71
N ALA A 805 -36.89 6.82 53.51
CA ALA A 805 -35.90 7.58 54.29
C ALA A 805 -34.93 8.36 53.41
N LEU A 806 -34.53 7.79 52.29
CA LEU A 806 -33.64 8.43 51.32
C LEU A 806 -34.30 9.64 50.65
N VAL A 807 -35.54 9.52 50.16
CA VAL A 807 -36.29 10.59 49.55
C VAL A 807 -36.53 11.73 50.54
N LYS A 808 -36.85 11.40 51.77
CA LYS A 808 -36.98 12.40 52.86
C LYS A 808 -35.68 13.19 53.04
N ASN A 809 -34.54 12.50 53.12
CA ASN A 809 -33.24 13.15 53.29
C ASN A 809 -32.87 14.02 52.07
N ILE A 810 -33.24 13.58 50.85
CA ILE A 810 -33.04 14.39 49.64
C ILE A 810 -33.86 15.70 49.71
N ILE A 811 -35.12 15.65 50.11
CA ILE A 811 -35.97 16.81 50.27
C ILE A 811 -35.41 17.79 51.32
N GLU A 812 -35.03 17.27 52.50
CA GLU A 812 -34.43 18.11 53.56
C GLU A 812 -33.11 18.73 53.16
N LEU A 813 -32.27 17.99 52.41
CA LEU A 813 -31.03 18.51 51.86
C LEU A 813 -31.27 19.61 50.83
N ALA A 814 -32.19 19.42 49.87
CA ALA A 814 -32.53 20.39 48.85
C ALA A 814 -33.04 21.71 49.50
N HIS A 815 -33.91 21.60 50.47
CA HIS A 815 -34.40 22.75 51.22
C HIS A 815 -33.30 23.47 52.00
N SER A 816 -32.34 22.75 52.58
CA SER A 816 -31.19 23.38 53.26
C SER A 816 -30.31 24.18 52.33
N LEU A 817 -30.31 23.83 51.01
CA LEU A 817 -29.62 24.56 49.94
C LEU A 817 -30.50 25.65 49.29
N GLY A 818 -31.74 25.80 49.75
CA GLY A 818 -32.69 26.78 49.20
C GLY A 818 -33.31 26.38 47.86
N LEU A 819 -33.27 25.10 47.54
CA LEU A 819 -33.81 24.53 46.27
C LEU A 819 -35.30 24.13 46.47
N THR A 820 -36.13 24.33 45.46
CA THR A 820 -37.46 23.77 45.33
C THR A 820 -37.37 22.29 44.94
N VAL A 821 -38.15 21.40 45.49
CA VAL A 821 -38.13 19.97 45.17
C VAL A 821 -39.35 19.57 44.34
N VAL A 822 -39.08 18.93 43.20
CA VAL A 822 -40.07 18.34 42.30
C VAL A 822 -39.98 16.83 42.35
N ALA A 823 -41.05 16.10 42.62
CA ALA A 823 -41.07 14.64 42.53
C ALA A 823 -41.69 14.22 41.22
N GLU A 824 -40.98 13.36 40.52
CA GLU A 824 -41.40 12.83 39.21
C GLU A 824 -42.05 11.44 39.31
N GLY A 825 -42.78 11.03 38.27
CA GLY A 825 -43.38 9.71 38.14
C GLY A 825 -44.41 9.37 39.22
N VAL A 826 -45.12 10.38 39.74
CA VAL A 826 -46.19 10.15 40.70
C VAL A 826 -47.38 9.55 39.98
N GLU A 827 -47.61 8.25 40.25
CA GLU A 827 -48.70 7.47 39.62
C GLU A 827 -49.81 7.07 40.58
N GLN A 828 -49.53 7.07 41.91
CA GLN A 828 -50.46 6.61 42.95
C GLN A 828 -50.73 7.69 43.97
N GLU A 829 -51.94 7.79 44.47
CA GLU A 829 -52.36 8.74 45.49
C GLU A 829 -51.56 8.60 46.80
N GLU A 830 -51.14 7.36 47.14
CA GLU A 830 -50.29 7.09 48.31
C GLU A 830 -48.90 7.72 48.18
N GLN A 831 -48.27 7.64 46.94
CA GLN A 831 -47.02 8.33 46.65
C GLN A 831 -47.16 9.86 46.86
N ALA A 832 -48.21 10.43 46.25
CA ALA A 832 -48.54 11.86 46.42
C ALA A 832 -48.70 12.27 47.86
N ARG A 833 -49.44 11.43 48.66
CA ARG A 833 -49.67 11.66 50.09
C ARG A 833 -48.36 11.64 50.87
N LEU A 834 -47.49 10.66 50.65
CA LEU A 834 -46.18 10.55 51.33
C LEU A 834 -45.25 11.73 50.98
N LEU A 835 -45.18 12.11 49.71
CA LEU A 835 -44.37 13.25 49.25
C LEU A 835 -44.82 14.58 49.88
N ARG A 836 -46.17 14.80 49.97
CA ARG A 836 -46.73 15.96 50.68
C ARG A 836 -46.35 15.99 52.16
N LEU A 837 -46.41 14.82 52.84
CA LEU A 837 -46.01 14.73 54.23
C LEU A 837 -44.53 14.99 54.49
N MET A 838 -43.67 14.61 53.51
CA MET A 838 -42.22 14.89 53.56
C MET A 838 -41.88 16.32 53.22
N GLY A 839 -42.86 17.10 52.78
CA GLY A 839 -42.63 18.50 52.44
C GLY A 839 -42.18 18.74 50.99
N CYS A 840 -42.37 17.84 50.07
CA CYS A 840 -42.12 18.08 48.66
C CYS A 840 -42.90 19.29 48.14
N ASP A 841 -42.32 20.12 47.33
CA ASP A 841 -42.92 21.40 46.86
C ASP A 841 -43.81 21.19 45.67
N GLU A 842 -43.38 20.43 44.68
CA GLU A 842 -44.08 20.20 43.42
C GLU A 842 -44.15 18.69 43.10
N LEU A 843 -45.24 18.28 42.47
CA LEU A 843 -45.51 16.92 42.03
C LEU A 843 -45.76 16.88 40.51
N GLN A 844 -45.21 15.84 39.85
CA GLN A 844 -45.41 15.54 38.45
C GLN A 844 -45.60 14.04 38.26
N GLY A 845 -46.54 13.62 37.40
CA GLY A 845 -46.75 12.20 37.09
C GLY A 845 -48.11 11.92 36.49
N PHE A 846 -48.34 10.66 36.13
CA PHE A 846 -49.58 10.27 35.45
C PHE A 846 -50.83 10.37 36.33
N LEU A 847 -50.65 10.36 37.61
CA LEU A 847 -51.76 10.62 38.55
C LEU A 847 -52.35 12.03 38.35
N LEU A 848 -51.47 13.01 38.06
CA LEU A 848 -51.83 14.42 37.98
C LEU A 848 -52.17 14.86 36.55
N GLY A 849 -51.51 14.22 35.56
CA GLY A 849 -51.73 14.47 34.14
C GLY A 849 -50.71 13.76 33.26
N ARG A 850 -51.20 13.17 32.17
CA ARG A 850 -50.31 12.61 31.13
C ARG A 850 -49.80 13.72 30.20
N PRO A 851 -48.66 13.55 29.54
CA PRO A 851 -48.21 14.46 28.52
C PRO A 851 -49.24 14.61 27.38
N LEU A 852 -49.69 15.82 27.10
CA LEU A 852 -50.69 16.14 26.08
C LEU A 852 -50.09 17.01 24.98
N PRO A 853 -50.55 16.92 23.73
CA PRO A 853 -50.28 17.95 22.71
C PRO A 853 -50.61 19.33 23.23
N VAL A 854 -49.85 20.37 22.80
CA VAL A 854 -49.99 21.74 23.34
C VAL A 854 -51.46 22.25 23.37
N ASP A 855 -52.17 22.06 22.26
CA ASP A 855 -53.55 22.53 22.15
C ASP A 855 -54.51 21.79 23.04
N ASP A 856 -54.30 20.50 23.28
CA ASP A 856 -55.06 19.69 24.18
C ASP A 856 -54.76 20.04 25.63
N PHE A 857 -53.53 20.32 25.96
CA PHE A 857 -53.11 20.79 27.28
C PHE A 857 -53.78 22.14 27.62
N GLU A 858 -53.76 23.08 26.66
CA GLU A 858 -54.39 24.37 26.84
C GLU A 858 -55.88 24.25 27.06
N ARG A 859 -56.55 23.31 26.40
CA ARG A 859 -58.00 23.09 26.57
C ARG A 859 -58.37 22.42 27.88
N SER A 860 -57.56 21.48 28.36
CA SER A 860 -57.90 20.60 29.50
C SER A 860 -57.30 21.09 30.83
N VAL A 861 -56.16 21.76 30.81
CA VAL A 861 -55.39 22.14 32.00
C VAL A 861 -55.45 23.63 32.29
N LEU A 862 -55.56 24.48 31.25
CA LEU A 862 -55.55 25.97 31.36
C LEU A 862 -56.94 26.57 31.17
N ALA A 863 -57.96 25.81 30.79
CA ALA A 863 -59.33 26.24 30.73
C ALA A 863 -59.95 26.17 32.13
#